data_1ca8984f5559ad574b5886c40dae3e01
#
_entry.id   1ca8984f5559ad574b5886c40dae3e01
#
_cell.length_a   1.000
_cell.length_b   1.000
_cell.length_c   1.000
_cell.angle_alpha   90.00
_cell.angle_beta   90.00
_cell.angle_gamma   90.00
#
_symmetry.space_group_name_H-M   'P 1'
#
loop_
_entity.id
_entity.type
_entity.pdbx_description
1 polymer ?
#
loop_
_entity_poly.entity_id
_entity_poly.type
_entity_poly.pdbx_seq_one_letter_code
_entity_poly.pdbx_strand_id
1 'polypeptide(L)'
;SPDQVLARSLLEALYPDTTYRFNSGGDPQVIPDLSLEDLRAFHARHYHPSNAFFYSYGNLPLEGHLDFIGRKVLEGFDRIDPQTEVPSQTRWDRPREAVYRYPLAPDEDPVRKCQIGLAWLVSDVRDVYEVLVLSVLEQILLGNPASPLRKALLESGMGSTLADATGFDADNRDTLFFCGLKDVAEKDADRIVALVTETLEQLCEEGVDPELVESAIHQVEFHRKEITNTPYPYGLKLLVALTSTWIHDGPPHQLLQFERDIEKLRREMAAPHFFENRLRRHFLDNPHRVTYKLLPDTHMAEQSQRAEDERLRRIHDVLSPEDIRRIEADAQALQHLQEEEEDVSVLPTLGLEDIPATVTRVAATSLTGENLYTYDQPTGGIFYVSAALGIDAVAPEEQGLIPLFCYAASRMGTRDKDYVTLARFLDRYTGGFGLAVQARSRFDSGHAPLPMVTIGGKCLDRNTDRLFDVIGAIGEEIRFADLDQLKRVMLEFRAMQESAVVHNGHRLAISLANRGMTPSSHLNELWHGVHQLQSMKALTAAVDSDADELEKTAGRLHRIGRALFRSGNMTMALIGSGEALKTGAPRAVALLDRLPLQADESQNGAQAPDFQTVREGWHTGTAVSFVARTYPCIRYTHADAPALAVAAKLLRSLYLHREIREKGGAYGGFAIYNPEEGLFSYGSYRDPHIERTLGVYAAAGDFIAAGKYTEEDIHEAILQVCSEIDRPDPPGPAARKAFYRKLVGLEDEVRQQFKQRLLALTSEDVREAAGRYLARPENQAATAVISSRAMLEKANQNLGEAPLELHPI
;
A
#
# COMPACT_ATOMS: atom_id res chain seq x y z
N SER A 1 -0.32 -16.91 7.54
CA SER A 1 -1.55 -16.14 7.21
C SER A 1 -2.45 -16.99 6.33
N PRO A 2 -3.79 -17.04 6.55
CA PRO A 2 -4.73 -17.77 5.70
C PRO A 2 -4.64 -17.33 4.24
N ASP A 3 -4.45 -16.04 3.97
CA ASP A 3 -4.36 -15.52 2.60
C ASP A 3 -3.11 -16.00 1.85
N GLN A 4 -1.99 -16.20 2.55
CA GLN A 4 -0.80 -16.82 1.96
C GLN A 4 -1.00 -18.30 1.66
N VAL A 5 -1.71 -19.02 2.53
CA VAL A 5 -2.07 -20.42 2.27
C VAL A 5 -3.01 -20.52 1.09
N LEU A 6 -4.03 -19.63 1.00
CA LEU A 6 -4.92 -19.54 -0.16
C LEU A 6 -4.12 -19.37 -1.46
N ALA A 7 -3.25 -18.37 -1.53
CA ALA A 7 -2.49 -18.07 -2.75
C ALA A 7 -1.66 -19.26 -3.24
N ARG A 8 -0.95 -19.94 -2.33
CA ARG A 8 -0.11 -21.11 -2.67
C ARG A 8 -0.95 -22.33 -3.09
N SER A 9 -1.93 -22.69 -2.27
CA SER A 9 -2.70 -23.91 -2.50
C SER A 9 -3.69 -23.77 -3.64
N LEU A 10 -4.09 -22.54 -4.01
CA LEU A 10 -4.85 -22.29 -5.22
C LEU A 10 -4.04 -22.65 -6.49
N LEU A 11 -2.76 -22.26 -6.53
CA LEU A 11 -1.86 -22.63 -7.62
C LEU A 11 -1.64 -24.16 -7.66
N GLU A 12 -1.38 -24.79 -6.52
CA GLU A 12 -1.26 -26.23 -6.43
C GLU A 12 -2.51 -26.95 -6.94
N ALA A 13 -3.70 -26.47 -6.57
CA ALA A 13 -4.97 -27.05 -6.98
C ALA A 13 -5.23 -26.94 -8.49
N LEU A 14 -4.85 -25.81 -9.12
CA LEU A 14 -5.14 -25.52 -10.52
C LEU A 14 -4.07 -26.07 -11.49
N TYR A 15 -2.81 -26.16 -11.04
CA TYR A 15 -1.66 -26.51 -11.89
C TYR A 15 -0.90 -27.77 -11.42
N PRO A 16 -1.58 -28.91 -11.22
CA PRO A 16 -0.94 -30.10 -10.64
C PRO A 16 0.19 -30.70 -11.49
N ASP A 17 0.24 -30.42 -12.79
CA ASP A 17 1.19 -31.05 -13.74
C ASP A 17 2.37 -30.12 -14.11
N THR A 18 2.39 -28.87 -13.57
CA THR A 18 3.42 -27.88 -13.90
C THR A 18 4.20 -27.42 -12.67
N THR A 19 5.27 -26.63 -12.87
CA THR A 19 6.09 -26.10 -11.79
C THR A 19 5.35 -25.11 -10.87
N TYR A 20 4.23 -24.54 -11.31
CA TYR A 20 3.42 -23.62 -10.51
C TYR A 20 2.77 -24.25 -9.28
N ARG A 21 2.69 -25.60 -9.23
CA ARG A 21 2.22 -26.31 -8.03
C ARG A 21 3.13 -26.14 -6.82
N PHE A 22 4.39 -25.80 -7.03
CA PHE A 22 5.38 -25.65 -5.97
C PHE A 22 5.50 -24.20 -5.51
N ASN A 23 5.75 -24.02 -4.22
CA ASN A 23 6.06 -22.71 -3.68
C ASN A 23 7.45 -22.27 -4.14
N SER A 24 7.57 -21.10 -4.77
CA SER A 24 8.85 -20.56 -5.28
C SER A 24 9.89 -20.30 -4.16
N GLY A 25 9.44 -20.04 -2.93
CA GLY A 25 10.31 -19.92 -1.75
C GLY A 25 10.79 -21.26 -1.19
N GLY A 26 10.36 -22.38 -1.76
CA GLY A 26 10.67 -23.73 -1.29
C GLY A 26 9.85 -24.18 -0.08
N ASP A 27 10.10 -25.42 0.34
CA ASP A 27 9.53 -26.01 1.54
C ASP A 27 10.61 -26.07 2.64
N PRO A 28 10.44 -25.40 3.79
CA PRO A 28 11.40 -25.45 4.90
C PRO A 28 11.77 -26.85 5.36
N GLN A 29 10.89 -27.83 5.16
CA GLN A 29 11.16 -29.21 5.54
C GLN A 29 12.12 -29.93 4.55
N VAL A 30 12.18 -29.49 3.29
CA VAL A 30 12.98 -30.08 2.22
C VAL A 30 14.29 -29.32 1.97
N ILE A 31 14.31 -28.00 2.18
CA ILE A 31 15.50 -27.16 1.94
C ILE A 31 16.76 -27.69 2.62
N PRO A 32 16.75 -28.21 3.88
CA PRO A 32 17.94 -28.74 4.53
C PRO A 32 18.48 -30.03 3.89
N ASP A 33 17.69 -30.71 3.06
CA ASP A 33 18.08 -31.95 2.39
C ASP A 33 18.80 -31.69 1.04
N LEU A 34 18.86 -30.42 0.57
CA LEU A 34 19.57 -30.02 -0.64
C LEU A 34 21.08 -30.11 -0.46
N SER A 35 21.77 -30.71 -1.42
CA SER A 35 23.22 -30.76 -1.43
C SER A 35 23.84 -29.50 -2.07
N LEU A 36 25.09 -29.19 -1.73
CA LEU A 36 25.85 -28.15 -2.40
C LEU A 36 25.99 -28.43 -3.90
N GLU A 37 26.08 -29.71 -4.27
CA GLU A 37 26.19 -30.15 -5.66
C GLU A 37 24.91 -29.84 -6.44
N ASP A 38 23.72 -30.10 -5.86
CA ASP A 38 22.43 -29.74 -6.44
C ASP A 38 22.32 -28.22 -6.65
N LEU A 39 22.72 -27.43 -5.65
CA LEU A 39 22.70 -25.98 -5.70
C LEU A 39 23.61 -25.45 -6.83
N ARG A 40 24.84 -25.97 -6.94
CA ARG A 40 25.79 -25.58 -8.01
C ARG A 40 25.29 -25.99 -9.39
N ALA A 41 24.76 -27.18 -9.53
CA ALA A 41 24.21 -27.67 -10.79
C ALA A 41 22.99 -26.85 -11.24
N PHE A 42 22.10 -26.50 -10.30
CA PHE A 42 20.98 -25.62 -10.55
C PHE A 42 21.45 -24.23 -10.99
N HIS A 43 22.40 -23.64 -10.26
CA HIS A 43 22.95 -22.31 -10.57
C HIS A 43 23.58 -22.30 -11.97
N ALA A 44 24.48 -23.25 -12.27
CA ALA A 44 25.16 -23.32 -13.56
C ALA A 44 24.20 -23.46 -14.75
N ARG A 45 23.06 -24.13 -14.56
CA ARG A 45 22.06 -24.36 -15.60
C ARG A 45 21.12 -23.17 -15.79
N HIS A 46 20.63 -22.60 -14.68
CA HIS A 46 19.55 -21.62 -14.72
C HIS A 46 20.03 -20.16 -14.68
N TYR A 47 21.17 -19.88 -14.04
CA TYR A 47 21.81 -18.55 -14.00
C TYR A 47 22.80 -18.41 -15.16
N HIS A 48 22.26 -18.47 -16.37
CA HIS A 48 23.03 -18.43 -17.61
C HIS A 48 22.40 -17.40 -18.56
N PRO A 49 23.20 -16.64 -19.36
CA PRO A 49 22.66 -15.65 -20.31
C PRO A 49 21.61 -16.21 -21.30
N SER A 50 21.68 -17.50 -21.63
CA SER A 50 20.66 -18.17 -22.46
C SER A 50 19.30 -18.25 -21.79
N ASN A 51 19.22 -18.04 -20.46
CA ASN A 51 17.99 -18.02 -19.67
C ASN A 51 17.70 -16.60 -19.10
N ALA A 52 18.28 -15.56 -19.69
CA ALA A 52 18.15 -14.18 -19.22
C ALA A 52 17.40 -13.33 -20.25
N PHE A 53 16.54 -12.45 -19.73
CA PHE A 53 15.89 -11.40 -20.51
C PHE A 53 16.43 -10.04 -20.03
N PHE A 54 16.93 -9.25 -20.98
CA PHE A 54 17.49 -7.93 -20.69
C PHE A 54 16.43 -6.85 -20.97
N TYR A 55 16.17 -6.03 -19.98
CA TYR A 55 15.21 -4.92 -20.06
C TYR A 55 15.87 -3.61 -19.69
N SER A 56 15.74 -2.61 -20.54
CA SER A 56 16.21 -1.24 -20.29
C SER A 56 15.05 -0.26 -20.49
N TYR A 57 14.87 0.63 -19.52
CA TYR A 57 13.85 1.68 -19.57
C TYR A 57 14.50 3.03 -19.22
N GLY A 58 14.41 3.98 -20.13
CA GLY A 58 14.99 5.31 -19.96
C GLY A 58 15.24 6.00 -21.30
N ASN A 59 16.00 7.09 -21.29
CA ASN A 59 16.34 7.89 -22.48
C ASN A 59 17.83 7.80 -22.86
N LEU A 60 18.58 6.88 -22.28
CA LEU A 60 19.97 6.65 -22.67
C LEU A 60 20.04 5.90 -24.03
N PRO A 61 21.08 6.14 -24.83
CA PRO A 61 21.25 5.47 -26.12
C PRO A 61 21.30 3.95 -25.97
N LEU A 62 20.47 3.25 -26.75
CA LEU A 62 20.34 1.80 -26.70
C LEU A 62 21.65 1.09 -27.11
N GLU A 63 22.38 1.68 -28.06
CA GLU A 63 23.64 1.12 -28.61
C GLU A 63 24.68 0.88 -27.50
N GLY A 64 24.77 1.81 -26.53
CA GLY A 64 25.68 1.67 -25.39
C GLY A 64 25.34 0.47 -24.50
N HIS A 65 24.05 0.23 -24.26
CA HIS A 65 23.59 -0.93 -23.50
C HIS A 65 23.87 -2.24 -24.24
N LEU A 66 23.56 -2.29 -25.54
CA LEU A 66 23.81 -3.48 -26.36
C LEU A 66 25.31 -3.83 -26.45
N ASP A 67 26.17 -2.82 -26.64
CA ASP A 67 27.61 -3.00 -26.68
C ASP A 67 28.16 -3.51 -25.35
N PHE A 68 27.69 -2.95 -24.23
CA PHE A 68 28.10 -3.39 -22.89
C PHE A 68 27.67 -4.84 -22.63
N ILE A 69 26.41 -5.17 -22.87
CA ILE A 69 25.86 -6.54 -22.69
C ILE A 69 26.61 -7.52 -23.58
N GLY A 70 26.80 -7.18 -24.85
CA GLY A 70 27.52 -8.04 -25.80
C GLY A 70 28.91 -8.39 -25.30
N ARG A 71 29.76 -7.37 -25.00
CA ARG A 71 31.16 -7.58 -24.64
C ARG A 71 31.38 -8.05 -23.20
N LYS A 72 30.55 -7.57 -22.24
CA LYS A 72 30.82 -7.84 -20.82
C LYS A 72 30.04 -9.06 -20.29
N VAL A 73 28.96 -9.44 -20.96
CA VAL A 73 28.11 -10.55 -20.51
C VAL A 73 28.16 -11.71 -21.52
N LEU A 74 27.84 -11.46 -22.79
CA LEU A 74 27.60 -12.56 -23.75
C LEU A 74 28.85 -13.20 -24.32
N GLU A 75 29.96 -12.45 -24.52
CA GLU A 75 31.21 -12.98 -25.11
C GLU A 75 31.85 -14.12 -24.31
N GLY A 76 31.56 -14.22 -23.02
CA GLY A 76 32.10 -15.25 -22.12
C GLY A 76 31.30 -16.56 -22.09
N PHE A 77 30.19 -16.66 -22.84
CA PHE A 77 29.26 -17.79 -22.73
C PHE A 77 28.87 -18.35 -24.10
N ASP A 78 28.87 -19.66 -24.20
CA ASP A 78 28.26 -20.36 -25.31
C ASP A 78 26.75 -20.54 -25.06
N ARG A 79 25.95 -20.57 -26.13
CA ARG A 79 24.51 -20.79 -26.00
C ARG A 79 24.21 -22.21 -25.52
N ILE A 80 23.38 -22.29 -24.47
CA ILE A 80 22.83 -23.57 -23.96
C ILE A 80 21.30 -23.55 -24.03
N ASP A 81 20.70 -24.75 -23.89
CA ASP A 81 19.27 -24.91 -23.62
C ASP A 81 19.06 -25.13 -22.10
N PRO A 82 18.55 -24.13 -21.36
CA PRO A 82 18.34 -24.25 -19.93
C PRO A 82 17.14 -25.15 -19.58
N GLN A 83 16.30 -25.52 -20.56
CA GLN A 83 15.09 -26.35 -20.39
C GLN A 83 14.12 -25.77 -19.33
N THR A 84 13.82 -24.48 -19.44
CA THR A 84 12.97 -23.74 -18.50
C THR A 84 11.56 -23.46 -19.05
N GLU A 85 11.24 -24.01 -20.22
CA GLU A 85 9.89 -23.90 -20.77
C GLU A 85 8.86 -24.55 -19.84
N VAL A 86 7.82 -23.79 -19.49
CA VAL A 86 6.68 -24.30 -18.73
C VAL A 86 5.55 -24.62 -19.71
N PRO A 87 5.16 -25.90 -19.83
CA PRO A 87 4.04 -26.29 -20.70
C PRO A 87 2.71 -25.78 -20.14
N SER A 88 1.71 -25.68 -21.02
CA SER A 88 0.33 -25.47 -20.56
C SER A 88 -0.13 -26.63 -19.68
N GLN A 89 -0.87 -26.31 -18.63
CA GLN A 89 -1.52 -27.32 -17.79
C GLN A 89 -2.50 -28.17 -18.61
N THR A 90 -2.41 -29.49 -18.51
CA THR A 90 -3.35 -30.41 -19.16
C THR A 90 -4.78 -30.12 -18.68
N ARG A 91 -5.68 -29.83 -19.62
CA ARG A 91 -7.07 -29.50 -19.27
C ARG A 91 -7.83 -30.74 -18.82
N TRP A 92 -8.66 -30.55 -17.79
CA TRP A 92 -9.50 -31.63 -17.26
C TRP A 92 -10.77 -31.82 -18.09
N ASP A 93 -11.39 -32.96 -17.91
CA ASP A 93 -12.66 -33.34 -18.52
C ASP A 93 -13.87 -33.12 -17.59
N ARG A 94 -13.62 -32.82 -16.29
CA ARG A 94 -14.63 -32.58 -15.27
C ARG A 94 -14.10 -31.69 -14.14
N PRO A 95 -14.95 -30.89 -13.48
CA PRO A 95 -14.61 -30.11 -12.31
C PRO A 95 -14.04 -30.97 -11.16
N ARG A 96 -13.21 -30.35 -10.33
CA ARG A 96 -12.63 -30.95 -9.12
C ARG A 96 -12.96 -30.15 -7.88
N GLU A 97 -12.80 -30.77 -6.72
CA GLU A 97 -12.82 -30.11 -5.41
C GLU A 97 -11.44 -30.18 -4.78
N ALA A 98 -11.02 -29.10 -4.12
CA ALA A 98 -9.77 -29.04 -3.36
C ALA A 98 -10.04 -28.47 -1.97
N VAL A 99 -9.58 -29.20 -0.95
CA VAL A 99 -9.74 -28.83 0.45
C VAL A 99 -8.36 -28.70 1.08
N TYR A 100 -8.06 -27.49 1.57
CA TYR A 100 -6.83 -27.18 2.29
C TYR A 100 -7.13 -26.71 3.70
N ARG A 101 -6.11 -26.71 4.54
CA ARG A 101 -6.22 -26.26 5.93
C ARG A 101 -5.16 -25.22 6.25
N TYR A 102 -5.47 -24.35 7.20
CA TYR A 102 -4.53 -23.37 7.72
C TYR A 102 -4.58 -23.35 9.26
N PRO A 103 -3.46 -22.99 9.93
CA PRO A 103 -3.42 -22.94 11.39
C PRO A 103 -4.26 -21.78 11.93
N LEU A 104 -5.17 -22.07 12.84
CA LEU A 104 -5.95 -21.12 13.62
C LEU A 104 -5.51 -21.19 15.10
N ALA A 105 -5.55 -20.06 15.82
CA ALA A 105 -5.23 -20.06 17.23
C ALA A 105 -6.24 -20.93 18.02
N PRO A 106 -5.82 -21.69 19.06
CA PRO A 106 -6.70 -22.61 19.77
C PRO A 106 -7.87 -21.96 20.49
N ASP A 107 -7.78 -20.67 20.81
CA ASP A 107 -8.78 -19.86 21.49
C ASP A 107 -9.72 -19.10 20.52
N GLU A 108 -9.50 -19.20 19.21
CA GLU A 108 -10.38 -18.61 18.19
C GLU A 108 -11.50 -19.58 17.80
N ASP A 109 -12.70 -19.01 17.59
CA ASP A 109 -13.87 -19.77 17.08
C ASP A 109 -13.72 -20.06 15.58
N PRO A 110 -13.64 -21.34 15.16
CA PRO A 110 -13.46 -21.72 13.77
C PRO A 110 -14.71 -21.60 12.89
N VAL A 111 -15.90 -21.39 13.48
CA VAL A 111 -17.20 -21.56 12.80
C VAL A 111 -17.37 -20.69 11.55
N ARG A 112 -16.81 -19.47 11.54
CA ARG A 112 -16.88 -18.55 10.39
C ARG A 112 -15.47 -18.06 10.03
N LYS A 113 -14.57 -18.99 9.75
CA LYS A 113 -13.17 -18.70 9.41
C LYS A 113 -12.73 -19.37 8.10
N CYS A 114 -13.65 -19.99 7.35
CA CYS A 114 -13.32 -20.60 6.07
C CYS A 114 -13.18 -19.54 4.96
N GLN A 115 -12.38 -19.85 3.94
CA GLN A 115 -12.37 -19.16 2.67
C GLN A 115 -12.84 -20.14 1.58
N ILE A 116 -13.87 -19.77 0.83
CA ILE A 116 -14.54 -20.68 -0.12
C ILE A 116 -14.81 -19.95 -1.42
N GLY A 117 -14.54 -20.61 -2.56
CA GLY A 117 -14.79 -20.05 -3.87
C GLY A 117 -14.64 -21.04 -5.02
N LEU A 118 -14.76 -20.52 -6.22
CA LEU A 118 -14.52 -21.20 -7.48
C LEU A 118 -13.30 -20.61 -8.19
N ALA A 119 -12.50 -21.50 -8.76
CA ALA A 119 -11.34 -21.15 -9.54
C ALA A 119 -11.35 -21.83 -10.91
N TRP A 120 -10.84 -21.15 -11.92
CA TRP A 120 -10.76 -21.67 -13.29
C TRP A 120 -9.40 -21.36 -13.91
N LEU A 121 -8.88 -22.24 -14.76
CA LEU A 121 -7.88 -21.90 -15.76
C LEU A 121 -8.59 -21.45 -17.04
N VAL A 122 -8.24 -20.25 -17.53
CA VAL A 122 -9.01 -19.62 -18.61
C VAL A 122 -8.24 -19.57 -19.93
N SER A 123 -7.33 -18.63 -20.16
CA SER A 123 -6.63 -18.46 -21.44
C SER A 123 -5.14 -18.70 -21.35
N ASP A 124 -4.48 -18.84 -22.50
CA ASP A 124 -3.01 -18.79 -22.63
C ASP A 124 -2.56 -17.32 -22.48
N VAL A 125 -1.55 -17.04 -21.65
CA VAL A 125 -1.02 -15.68 -21.43
C VAL A 125 -0.45 -15.04 -22.71
N ARG A 126 -0.06 -15.84 -23.70
CA ARG A 126 0.43 -15.39 -25.00
C ARG A 126 -0.67 -14.83 -25.91
N ASP A 127 -1.92 -15.14 -25.64
CA ASP A 127 -3.06 -14.50 -26.30
C ASP A 127 -3.37 -13.15 -25.63
N VAL A 128 -2.52 -12.17 -25.91
CA VAL A 128 -2.55 -10.83 -25.29
C VAL A 128 -3.93 -10.16 -25.46
N TYR A 129 -4.59 -10.41 -26.58
CA TYR A 129 -5.93 -9.84 -26.83
C TYR A 129 -7.00 -10.50 -25.95
N GLU A 130 -6.99 -11.84 -25.80
CA GLU A 130 -7.96 -12.51 -24.94
C GLU A 130 -7.68 -12.18 -23.45
N VAL A 131 -6.42 -12.00 -23.05
CA VAL A 131 -6.05 -11.48 -21.71
C VAL A 131 -6.66 -10.10 -21.46
N LEU A 132 -6.61 -9.18 -22.44
CA LEU A 132 -7.27 -7.88 -22.35
C LEU A 132 -8.80 -8.03 -22.20
N VAL A 133 -9.43 -8.90 -22.99
CA VAL A 133 -10.88 -9.14 -22.91
C VAL A 133 -11.29 -9.69 -21.54
N LEU A 134 -10.49 -10.62 -20.99
CA LEU A 134 -10.72 -11.18 -19.66
C LEU A 134 -10.50 -10.14 -18.55
N SER A 135 -9.54 -9.23 -18.71
CA SER A 135 -9.37 -8.10 -17.78
C SER A 135 -10.58 -7.15 -17.78
N VAL A 136 -11.17 -6.91 -18.96
CA VAL A 136 -12.44 -6.14 -19.05
C VAL A 136 -13.57 -6.92 -18.41
N LEU A 137 -13.64 -8.23 -18.63
CA LEU A 137 -14.66 -9.10 -18.05
C LEU A 137 -14.55 -9.16 -16.52
N GLU A 138 -13.33 -9.18 -15.96
CA GLU A 138 -13.12 -9.04 -14.52
C GLU A 138 -13.72 -7.74 -13.97
N GLN A 139 -13.45 -6.62 -14.64
CA GLN A 139 -14.02 -5.33 -14.24
C GLN A 139 -15.56 -5.32 -14.31
N ILE A 140 -16.15 -5.97 -15.32
CA ILE A 140 -17.60 -6.17 -15.41
C ILE A 140 -18.12 -6.95 -14.19
N LEU A 141 -17.48 -8.07 -13.85
CA LEU A 141 -17.94 -9.00 -12.83
C LEU A 141 -17.66 -8.54 -11.39
N LEU A 142 -16.51 -7.87 -11.15
CA LEU A 142 -15.97 -7.63 -9.82
C LEU A 142 -15.52 -6.18 -9.55
N GLY A 143 -15.40 -5.32 -10.58
CA GLY A 143 -14.69 -4.05 -10.53
C GLY A 143 -15.24 -3.03 -9.53
N ASN A 144 -16.56 -3.01 -9.27
CA ASN A 144 -17.17 -2.05 -8.38
C ASN A 144 -18.30 -2.66 -7.53
N PRO A 145 -18.84 -1.96 -6.52
CA PRO A 145 -19.92 -2.47 -5.66
C PRO A 145 -21.21 -2.85 -6.40
N ALA A 146 -21.44 -2.33 -7.63
CA ALA A 146 -22.60 -2.65 -8.45
C ALA A 146 -22.32 -3.82 -9.42
N SER A 147 -21.08 -4.30 -9.52
CA SER A 147 -20.69 -5.42 -10.37
C SER A 147 -21.38 -6.72 -9.93
N PRO A 148 -21.93 -7.51 -10.86
CA PRO A 148 -22.87 -8.60 -10.54
C PRO A 148 -22.34 -9.63 -9.54
N LEU A 149 -21.19 -10.22 -9.77
CA LEU A 149 -20.62 -11.22 -8.86
C LEU A 149 -20.22 -10.62 -7.50
N ARG A 150 -19.61 -9.45 -7.52
CA ARG A 150 -19.26 -8.75 -6.28
C ARG A 150 -20.48 -8.46 -5.44
N LYS A 151 -21.52 -7.91 -6.06
CA LYS A 151 -22.79 -7.58 -5.39
C LYS A 151 -23.45 -8.82 -4.84
N ALA A 152 -23.64 -9.87 -5.66
CA ALA A 152 -24.27 -11.11 -5.25
C ALA A 152 -23.56 -11.74 -4.04
N LEU A 153 -22.23 -11.83 -4.09
CA LEU A 153 -21.43 -12.40 -3.01
C LEU A 153 -21.53 -11.60 -1.71
N LEU A 154 -21.37 -10.28 -1.76
CA LEU A 154 -21.36 -9.43 -0.56
C LEU A 154 -22.77 -9.28 0.04
N GLU A 155 -23.81 -9.17 -0.78
CA GLU A 155 -25.20 -9.08 -0.31
C GLU A 155 -25.75 -10.42 0.20
N SER A 156 -25.11 -11.54 -0.11
CA SER A 156 -25.51 -12.87 0.39
C SER A 156 -25.46 -13.01 1.91
N GLY A 157 -24.63 -12.20 2.59
CA GLY A 157 -24.38 -12.29 4.03
C GLY A 157 -23.67 -13.56 4.50
N MET A 158 -23.20 -14.41 3.56
CA MET A 158 -22.51 -15.66 3.88
C MET A 158 -21.08 -15.48 4.36
N GLY A 159 -20.39 -14.42 3.92
CA GLY A 159 -19.03 -14.06 4.32
C GLY A 159 -18.90 -12.59 4.70
N SER A 160 -17.74 -12.18 5.17
CA SER A 160 -17.46 -10.77 5.55
C SER A 160 -17.03 -9.92 4.36
N THR A 161 -16.24 -10.48 3.45
CA THR A 161 -15.72 -9.81 2.27
C THR A 161 -15.26 -10.82 1.22
N LEU A 162 -14.88 -10.34 0.03
CA LEU A 162 -14.25 -11.20 -0.98
C LEU A 162 -12.91 -11.74 -0.46
N ALA A 163 -12.57 -12.97 -0.84
CA ALA A 163 -11.26 -13.55 -0.55
C ALA A 163 -10.17 -12.81 -1.36
N ASP A 164 -8.97 -12.67 -0.78
CA ASP A 164 -7.91 -11.80 -1.31
C ASP A 164 -7.41 -12.19 -2.72
N ALA A 165 -7.52 -13.47 -3.11
CA ALA A 165 -7.18 -13.94 -4.45
C ALA A 165 -8.31 -13.72 -5.49
N THR A 166 -9.44 -13.09 -5.11
CA THR A 166 -10.56 -12.88 -6.04
C THR A 166 -10.19 -11.91 -7.15
N GLY A 167 -10.29 -12.37 -8.40
CA GLY A 167 -9.96 -11.61 -9.60
C GLY A 167 -9.39 -12.47 -10.71
N PHE A 168 -8.90 -11.82 -11.74
CA PHE A 168 -8.20 -12.40 -12.87
C PHE A 168 -6.70 -12.25 -12.71
N ASP A 169 -5.96 -13.35 -12.79
CA ASP A 169 -4.50 -13.39 -12.71
C ASP A 169 -3.91 -13.89 -14.03
N ALA A 170 -3.05 -13.07 -14.64
CA ALA A 170 -2.38 -13.33 -15.90
C ALA A 170 -0.85 -13.50 -15.74
N ASP A 171 -0.36 -13.91 -14.58
CA ASP A 171 1.08 -14.04 -14.32
C ASP A 171 1.64 -15.40 -14.71
N ASN A 172 0.77 -16.40 -14.91
CA ASN A 172 1.16 -17.76 -15.25
C ASN A 172 0.94 -18.08 -16.74
N ARG A 173 1.54 -19.16 -17.23
CA ARG A 173 1.40 -19.64 -18.62
C ARG A 173 -0.06 -19.80 -19.04
N ASP A 174 -0.87 -20.47 -18.23
CA ASP A 174 -2.32 -20.46 -18.31
C ASP A 174 -2.83 -19.47 -17.28
N THR A 175 -3.66 -18.53 -17.69
CA THR A 175 -4.22 -17.52 -16.78
C THR A 175 -5.32 -18.12 -15.92
N LEU A 176 -5.52 -17.58 -14.74
CA LEU A 176 -6.54 -18.06 -13.82
C LEU A 176 -7.56 -16.96 -13.46
N PHE A 177 -8.74 -17.40 -13.07
CA PHE A 177 -9.75 -16.54 -12.44
C PHE A 177 -10.23 -17.22 -11.17
N PHE A 178 -10.32 -16.47 -10.09
CA PHE A 178 -10.85 -16.94 -8.82
C PHE A 178 -11.94 -15.99 -8.31
N CYS A 179 -12.98 -16.56 -7.71
CA CYS A 179 -14.06 -15.80 -7.10
C CYS A 179 -14.54 -16.48 -5.83
N GLY A 180 -14.40 -15.81 -4.67
CA GLY A 180 -14.75 -16.40 -3.39
C GLY A 180 -14.96 -15.40 -2.27
N LEU A 181 -15.40 -15.91 -1.12
CA LEU A 181 -15.64 -15.19 0.12
C LEU A 181 -14.73 -15.68 1.24
N LYS A 182 -14.38 -14.81 2.17
CA LYS A 182 -13.74 -15.15 3.44
C LYS A 182 -14.69 -14.95 4.63
N ASP A 183 -14.31 -15.51 5.77
CA ASP A 183 -15.10 -15.58 6.99
C ASP A 183 -16.45 -16.28 6.80
N VAL A 184 -16.42 -17.38 6.06
CA VAL A 184 -17.58 -18.21 5.71
C VAL A 184 -17.70 -19.38 6.66
N ALA A 185 -18.93 -19.84 6.93
CA ALA A 185 -19.16 -21.13 7.57
C ALA A 185 -19.03 -22.27 6.53
N GLU A 186 -18.35 -23.37 6.86
CA GLU A 186 -18.11 -24.49 5.95
C GLU A 186 -19.41 -25.04 5.31
N LYS A 187 -20.51 -25.07 6.06
CA LYS A 187 -21.84 -25.52 5.58
C LYS A 187 -22.42 -24.68 4.43
N ASP A 188 -21.93 -23.45 4.24
CA ASP A 188 -22.42 -22.54 3.19
C ASP A 188 -21.64 -22.69 1.88
N ALA A 189 -20.69 -23.63 1.79
CA ALA A 189 -19.83 -23.83 0.62
C ALA A 189 -20.63 -24.06 -0.67
N ASP A 190 -21.59 -24.99 -0.64
CA ASP A 190 -22.38 -25.32 -1.83
C ASP A 190 -23.29 -24.17 -2.27
N ARG A 191 -23.73 -23.34 -1.29
CA ARG A 191 -24.55 -22.14 -1.58
C ARG A 191 -23.73 -21.06 -2.28
N ILE A 192 -22.44 -20.91 -1.90
CA ILE A 192 -21.55 -19.96 -2.57
C ILE A 192 -21.27 -20.40 -4.01
N VAL A 193 -21.00 -21.70 -4.21
CA VAL A 193 -20.81 -22.28 -5.54
C VAL A 193 -22.05 -22.09 -6.41
N ALA A 194 -23.24 -22.37 -5.86
CA ALA A 194 -24.50 -22.15 -6.56
C ALA A 194 -24.71 -20.68 -6.92
N LEU A 195 -24.51 -19.77 -5.96
CA LEU A 195 -24.68 -18.33 -6.16
C LEU A 195 -23.78 -17.79 -7.28
N VAL A 196 -22.50 -18.18 -7.31
CA VAL A 196 -21.57 -17.76 -8.38
C VAL A 196 -22.05 -18.30 -9.73
N THR A 197 -22.40 -19.58 -9.80
CA THR A 197 -22.84 -20.23 -11.04
C THR A 197 -24.13 -19.61 -11.57
N GLU A 198 -25.14 -19.46 -10.70
CA GLU A 198 -26.44 -18.87 -11.04
C GLU A 198 -26.29 -17.41 -11.51
N THR A 199 -25.39 -16.62 -10.86
CA THR A 199 -25.12 -15.24 -11.30
C THR A 199 -24.50 -15.21 -12.70
N LEU A 200 -23.56 -16.11 -13.01
CA LEU A 200 -22.98 -16.21 -14.35
C LEU A 200 -23.99 -16.69 -15.40
N GLU A 201 -24.85 -17.64 -15.05
CA GLU A 201 -25.94 -18.12 -15.91
C GLU A 201 -26.94 -17.00 -16.21
N GLN A 202 -27.39 -16.25 -15.18
CA GLN A 202 -28.27 -15.11 -15.33
C GLN A 202 -27.68 -14.05 -16.29
N LEU A 203 -26.39 -13.72 -16.15
CA LEU A 203 -25.70 -12.79 -17.05
C LEU A 203 -25.67 -13.30 -18.51
N CYS A 204 -25.56 -14.62 -18.70
CA CYS A 204 -25.62 -15.20 -20.04
C CYS A 204 -27.03 -15.20 -20.66
N GLU A 205 -28.09 -15.22 -19.85
CA GLU A 205 -29.49 -15.21 -20.27
C GLU A 205 -30.03 -13.82 -20.49
N GLU A 206 -29.79 -12.90 -19.54
CA GLU A 206 -30.29 -11.53 -19.57
C GLU A 206 -29.42 -10.58 -20.39
N GLY A 207 -28.14 -10.95 -20.63
CA GLY A 207 -27.13 -10.12 -21.27
C GLY A 207 -26.40 -9.22 -20.28
N VAL A 208 -25.20 -8.81 -20.66
CA VAL A 208 -24.36 -7.89 -19.88
C VAL A 208 -24.80 -6.46 -20.15
N ASP A 209 -25.06 -5.69 -19.09
CA ASP A 209 -25.45 -4.28 -19.16
C ASP A 209 -24.41 -3.45 -19.96
N PRO A 210 -24.80 -2.83 -21.08
CA PRO A 210 -23.88 -2.01 -21.90
C PRO A 210 -23.20 -0.87 -21.14
N GLU A 211 -23.86 -0.29 -20.13
CA GLU A 211 -23.25 0.77 -19.32
C GLU A 211 -22.12 0.23 -18.45
N LEU A 212 -22.28 -0.99 -17.93
CA LEU A 212 -21.24 -1.65 -17.15
C LEU A 212 -20.03 -2.03 -18.03
N VAL A 213 -20.30 -2.46 -19.29
CA VAL A 213 -19.23 -2.73 -20.27
C VAL A 213 -18.42 -1.47 -20.58
N GLU A 214 -19.08 -0.35 -20.87
CA GLU A 214 -18.39 0.92 -21.16
C GLU A 214 -17.62 1.43 -19.95
N SER A 215 -18.15 1.25 -18.74
CA SER A 215 -17.44 1.56 -17.50
C SER A 215 -16.17 0.71 -17.32
N ALA A 216 -16.27 -0.60 -17.55
CA ALA A 216 -15.13 -1.52 -17.44
C ALA A 216 -14.01 -1.17 -18.45
N ILE A 217 -14.38 -0.91 -19.71
CA ILE A 217 -13.43 -0.48 -20.74
C ILE A 217 -12.77 0.83 -20.34
N HIS A 218 -13.54 1.79 -19.83
CA HIS A 218 -13.00 3.08 -19.36
C HIS A 218 -11.96 2.88 -18.25
N GLN A 219 -12.24 2.03 -17.28
CA GLN A 219 -11.32 1.75 -16.17
C GLN A 219 -10.01 1.11 -16.66
N VAL A 220 -10.11 0.10 -17.54
CA VAL A 220 -8.93 -0.54 -18.14
C VAL A 220 -8.11 0.47 -18.96
N GLU A 221 -8.78 1.30 -19.80
CA GLU A 221 -8.12 2.37 -20.57
C GLU A 221 -7.42 3.36 -19.65
N PHE A 222 -8.10 3.83 -18.61
CA PHE A 222 -7.55 4.79 -17.65
C PHE A 222 -6.28 4.26 -16.96
N HIS A 223 -6.36 3.04 -16.40
CA HIS A 223 -5.21 2.42 -15.70
C HIS A 223 -4.00 2.19 -16.60
N ARG A 224 -4.23 1.93 -17.88
CA ARG A 224 -3.14 1.77 -18.87
C ARG A 224 -2.49 3.09 -19.27
N LYS A 225 -3.27 4.16 -19.37
CA LYS A 225 -2.77 5.50 -19.73
C LYS A 225 -2.08 6.21 -18.58
N GLU A 226 -2.48 5.95 -17.34
CA GLU A 226 -1.95 6.66 -16.19
C GLU A 226 -0.51 6.25 -15.86
N ILE A 227 0.42 7.20 -15.95
CA ILE A 227 1.80 7.04 -15.51
C ILE A 227 1.87 7.36 -14.03
N THR A 228 2.14 6.33 -13.22
CA THR A 228 2.31 6.45 -11.76
C THR A 228 3.59 5.76 -11.32
N ASN A 229 4.20 6.24 -10.23
CA ASN A 229 5.33 5.59 -9.56
C ASN A 229 4.91 4.86 -8.27
N THR A 230 3.64 4.45 -8.19
CA THR A 230 3.08 3.77 -7.03
C THR A 230 2.35 2.50 -7.47
N PRO A 231 2.58 1.34 -6.85
CA PRO A 231 3.57 1.08 -5.78
C PRO A 231 5.03 1.04 -6.28
N TYR A 232 5.26 0.88 -7.59
CA TYR A 232 6.58 0.76 -8.21
C TYR A 232 6.83 1.86 -9.25
N PRO A 233 8.10 2.19 -9.57
CA PRO A 233 8.44 3.02 -10.72
C PRO A 233 7.81 2.51 -12.01
N TYR A 234 7.37 3.42 -12.89
CA TYR A 234 6.61 3.06 -14.09
C TYR A 234 7.34 2.08 -15.01
N GLY A 235 8.67 2.23 -15.19
CA GLY A 235 9.47 1.29 -15.98
C GLY A 235 9.44 -0.13 -15.41
N LEU A 236 9.49 -0.27 -14.08
CA LEU A 236 9.35 -1.58 -13.42
C LEU A 236 7.93 -2.13 -13.56
N LYS A 237 6.91 -1.27 -13.49
CA LYS A 237 5.52 -1.65 -13.73
C LYS A 237 5.31 -2.21 -15.15
N LEU A 238 5.95 -1.59 -16.15
CA LEU A 238 5.96 -2.11 -17.52
C LEU A 238 6.70 -3.46 -17.61
N LEU A 239 7.87 -3.59 -17.00
CA LEU A 239 8.61 -4.85 -16.98
C LEU A 239 7.74 -5.98 -16.43
N VAL A 240 7.14 -5.81 -15.26
CA VAL A 240 6.26 -6.82 -14.65
C VAL A 240 5.11 -7.20 -15.60
N ALA A 241 4.47 -6.22 -16.22
CA ALA A 241 3.38 -6.47 -17.17
C ALA A 241 3.84 -7.22 -18.44
N LEU A 242 5.08 -7.00 -18.90
CA LEU A 242 5.63 -7.68 -20.08
C LEU A 242 6.13 -9.10 -19.76
N THR A 243 6.58 -9.31 -18.52
CA THR A 243 7.31 -10.53 -18.13
C THR A 243 6.47 -11.78 -18.30
N SER A 244 5.22 -11.79 -17.87
CA SER A 244 4.34 -12.97 -17.96
C SER A 244 4.16 -13.50 -19.38
N THR A 245 4.04 -12.61 -20.36
CA THR A 245 3.97 -13.00 -21.77
C THR A 245 5.35 -13.35 -22.32
N TRP A 246 6.38 -12.58 -21.98
CA TRP A 246 7.71 -12.68 -22.55
C TRP A 246 8.44 -13.96 -22.15
N ILE A 247 8.41 -14.36 -20.88
CA ILE A 247 9.07 -15.59 -20.40
C ILE A 247 8.44 -16.88 -20.96
N HIS A 248 7.26 -16.78 -21.55
CA HIS A 248 6.55 -17.88 -22.21
C HIS A 248 6.59 -17.79 -23.75
N ASP A 249 7.59 -17.10 -24.32
CA ASP A 249 7.78 -16.91 -25.77
C ASP A 249 6.62 -16.22 -26.47
N GLY A 250 5.80 -15.49 -25.74
CA GLY A 250 4.76 -14.62 -26.30
C GLY A 250 5.36 -13.28 -26.77
N PRO A 251 4.64 -12.51 -27.59
CA PRO A 251 5.12 -11.24 -28.15
C PRO A 251 4.92 -10.08 -27.17
N PRO A 252 5.91 -9.70 -26.36
CA PRO A 252 5.74 -8.67 -25.31
C PRO A 252 5.38 -7.31 -25.89
N HIS A 253 5.82 -6.96 -27.12
CA HIS A 253 5.52 -5.70 -27.76
C HIS A 253 4.02 -5.48 -28.06
N GLN A 254 3.20 -6.54 -28.13
CA GLN A 254 1.76 -6.41 -28.31
C GLN A 254 1.09 -5.74 -27.12
N LEU A 255 1.59 -5.94 -25.89
CA LEU A 255 1.09 -5.26 -24.71
C LEU A 255 1.22 -3.73 -24.80
N LEU A 256 2.16 -3.23 -25.59
CA LEU A 256 2.34 -1.80 -25.85
C LEU A 256 1.38 -1.26 -26.91
N GLN A 257 0.67 -2.13 -27.64
CA GLN A 257 -0.31 -1.75 -28.70
C GLN A 257 -1.75 -1.71 -28.16
N PHE A 258 -1.90 -1.32 -26.92
CA PHE A 258 -3.16 -1.31 -26.19
C PHE A 258 -4.31 -0.60 -26.94
N GLU A 259 -4.05 0.56 -27.52
CA GLU A 259 -5.09 1.32 -28.24
C GLU A 259 -5.67 0.53 -29.43
N ARG A 260 -4.81 -0.14 -30.18
CA ARG A 260 -5.25 -1.02 -31.28
C ARG A 260 -6.15 -2.15 -30.79
N ASP A 261 -5.80 -2.74 -29.65
CA ASP A 261 -6.54 -3.87 -29.10
C ASP A 261 -7.87 -3.42 -28.47
N ILE A 262 -7.95 -2.22 -27.89
CA ILE A 262 -9.22 -1.60 -27.46
C ILE A 262 -10.11 -1.27 -28.66
N GLU A 263 -9.56 -0.74 -29.76
CA GLU A 263 -10.34 -0.49 -30.98
C GLU A 263 -10.87 -1.81 -31.59
N LYS A 264 -10.06 -2.87 -31.56
CA LYS A 264 -10.48 -4.21 -31.98
C LYS A 264 -11.63 -4.69 -31.08
N LEU A 265 -11.49 -4.58 -29.74
CA LEU A 265 -12.53 -4.94 -28.79
C LEU A 265 -13.84 -4.20 -29.07
N ARG A 266 -13.80 -2.87 -29.28
CA ARG A 266 -15.00 -2.07 -29.59
C ARG A 266 -15.68 -2.49 -30.90
N ARG A 267 -14.92 -2.93 -31.89
CA ARG A 267 -15.50 -3.48 -33.12
C ARG A 267 -16.13 -4.84 -32.91
N GLU A 268 -15.48 -5.74 -32.20
CA GLU A 268 -15.94 -7.10 -32.00
C GLU A 268 -17.14 -7.20 -31.04
N MET A 269 -17.18 -6.35 -29.99
CA MET A 269 -18.31 -6.31 -29.07
C MET A 269 -19.61 -5.80 -29.70
N ALA A 270 -19.59 -5.26 -30.93
CA ALA A 270 -20.79 -4.98 -31.71
C ALA A 270 -21.51 -6.27 -32.18
N ALA A 271 -20.83 -7.42 -32.16
CA ALA A 271 -21.47 -8.71 -32.40
C ALA A 271 -22.32 -9.10 -31.19
N PRO A 272 -23.51 -9.69 -31.40
CA PRO A 272 -24.39 -10.09 -30.33
C PRO A 272 -23.71 -11.15 -29.42
N HIS A 273 -23.99 -11.06 -28.15
CA HIS A 273 -23.52 -12.02 -27.14
C HIS A 273 -22.00 -12.16 -27.03
N PHE A 274 -21.24 -11.07 -27.27
CA PHE A 274 -19.77 -11.11 -27.27
C PHE A 274 -19.19 -11.51 -25.90
N PHE A 275 -19.67 -10.92 -24.83
CA PHE A 275 -19.20 -11.23 -23.46
C PHE A 275 -19.89 -12.50 -22.92
N GLU A 276 -21.16 -12.72 -23.24
CA GLU A 276 -21.91 -13.91 -22.81
C GLU A 276 -21.26 -15.21 -23.36
N ASN A 277 -20.79 -15.20 -24.61
CA ASN A 277 -20.08 -16.33 -25.19
C ASN A 277 -18.77 -16.62 -24.47
N ARG A 278 -18.08 -15.59 -23.95
CA ARG A 278 -16.86 -15.75 -23.17
C ARG A 278 -17.15 -16.22 -21.75
N LEU A 279 -18.23 -15.74 -21.14
CA LEU A 279 -18.71 -16.26 -19.85
C LEU A 279 -19.00 -17.75 -19.94
N ARG A 280 -19.70 -18.20 -20.99
CA ARG A 280 -19.93 -19.62 -21.20
C ARG A 280 -18.62 -20.37 -21.37
N ARG A 281 -17.76 -19.94 -22.32
CA ARG A 281 -16.53 -20.61 -22.68
C ARG A 281 -15.54 -20.73 -21.51
N HIS A 282 -15.32 -19.66 -20.76
CA HIS A 282 -14.28 -19.59 -19.75
C HIS A 282 -14.74 -20.03 -18.36
N PHE A 283 -16.05 -20.00 -18.06
CA PHE A 283 -16.55 -20.30 -16.71
C PHE A 283 -17.58 -21.44 -16.71
N LEU A 284 -18.72 -21.31 -17.40
CA LEU A 284 -19.81 -22.27 -17.29
C LEU A 284 -19.50 -23.60 -17.95
N ASP A 285 -19.01 -23.59 -19.19
CA ASP A 285 -18.68 -24.77 -19.97
C ASP A 285 -17.22 -25.23 -19.76
N ASN A 286 -16.45 -24.55 -18.92
CA ASN A 286 -15.06 -24.87 -18.66
C ASN A 286 -14.95 -25.97 -17.59
N PRO A 287 -14.50 -27.20 -17.97
CA PRO A 287 -14.34 -28.27 -17.01
C PRO A 287 -13.10 -28.14 -16.11
N HIS A 288 -12.11 -27.29 -16.49
CA HIS A 288 -10.95 -27.02 -15.65
C HIS A 288 -11.32 -26.01 -14.58
N ARG A 289 -12.14 -26.46 -13.62
CA ARG A 289 -12.70 -25.69 -12.52
C ARG A 289 -12.49 -26.42 -11.21
N VAL A 290 -12.14 -25.66 -10.17
CA VAL A 290 -11.95 -26.14 -8.80
C VAL A 290 -12.95 -25.45 -7.88
N THR A 291 -13.74 -26.25 -7.13
CA THR A 291 -14.39 -25.77 -5.91
C THR A 291 -13.34 -25.79 -4.81
N TYR A 292 -12.91 -24.58 -4.40
CA TYR A 292 -11.83 -24.41 -3.46
C TYR A 292 -12.37 -24.13 -2.06
N LYS A 293 -11.84 -24.89 -1.06
CA LYS A 293 -12.18 -24.74 0.35
C LYS A 293 -10.91 -24.64 1.17
N LEU A 294 -10.72 -23.54 1.89
CA LEU A 294 -9.66 -23.37 2.90
C LEU A 294 -10.30 -23.36 4.28
N LEU A 295 -10.01 -24.37 5.09
CA LEU A 295 -10.60 -24.58 6.39
C LEU A 295 -9.63 -24.26 7.53
N PRO A 296 -10.10 -23.67 8.64
CA PRO A 296 -9.29 -23.48 9.82
C PRO A 296 -9.01 -24.81 10.54
N ASP A 297 -7.82 -24.93 11.13
CA ASP A 297 -7.46 -26.07 11.96
C ASP A 297 -6.70 -25.59 13.21
N THR A 298 -7.31 -25.73 14.37
CA THR A 298 -6.77 -25.27 15.66
C THR A 298 -5.63 -26.16 16.18
N HIS A 299 -5.45 -27.35 15.61
CA HIS A 299 -4.39 -28.30 16.01
C HIS A 299 -3.19 -28.32 15.05
N MET A 300 -3.30 -27.70 13.88
CA MET A 300 -2.28 -27.78 12.83
C MET A 300 -0.93 -27.23 13.28
N ALA A 301 -0.90 -26.11 13.99
CA ALA A 301 0.34 -25.52 14.49
C ALA A 301 1.05 -26.44 15.49
N GLU A 302 0.30 -27.03 16.42
CA GLU A 302 0.84 -27.99 17.40
C GLU A 302 1.33 -29.26 16.75
N GLN A 303 0.60 -29.79 15.77
CA GLN A 303 1.01 -31.00 15.02
C GLN A 303 2.30 -30.73 14.23
N SER A 304 2.40 -29.58 13.56
CA SER A 304 3.61 -29.20 12.83
C SER A 304 4.82 -29.06 13.75
N GLN A 305 4.64 -28.41 14.90
CA GLN A 305 5.71 -28.27 15.90
C GLN A 305 6.17 -29.62 16.45
N ARG A 306 5.23 -30.52 16.79
CA ARG A 306 5.56 -31.87 17.26
C ARG A 306 6.33 -32.68 16.21
N ALA A 307 5.90 -32.60 14.94
CA ALA A 307 6.57 -33.29 13.85
C ALA A 307 8.00 -32.80 13.65
N GLU A 308 8.22 -31.47 13.78
CA GLU A 308 9.55 -30.86 13.71
C GLU A 308 10.42 -31.27 14.90
N ASP A 309 9.90 -31.21 16.11
CA ASP A 309 10.61 -31.63 17.34
C ASP A 309 11.02 -33.10 17.26
N GLU A 310 10.15 -33.98 16.74
CA GLU A 310 10.45 -35.40 16.55
C GLU A 310 11.51 -35.63 15.46
N ARG A 311 11.50 -34.83 14.37
CA ARG A 311 12.53 -34.86 13.33
C ARG A 311 13.87 -34.44 13.90
N LEU A 312 13.91 -33.32 14.61
CA LEU A 312 15.14 -32.79 15.22
C LEU A 312 15.71 -33.75 16.27
N ARG A 313 14.86 -34.41 17.09
CA ARG A 313 15.30 -35.43 18.04
C ARG A 313 15.94 -36.61 17.31
N ARG A 314 15.31 -37.14 16.27
CA ARG A 314 15.86 -38.23 15.46
C ARG A 314 17.23 -37.89 14.85
N ILE A 315 17.40 -36.65 14.37
CA ILE A 315 18.68 -36.17 13.86
C ILE A 315 19.70 -36.12 15.01
N HIS A 316 19.36 -35.48 16.13
CA HIS A 316 20.21 -35.32 17.28
C HIS A 316 20.69 -36.67 17.83
N ASP A 317 19.81 -37.68 17.94
CA ASP A 317 20.11 -38.99 18.53
C ASP A 317 21.13 -39.81 17.71
N VAL A 318 21.33 -39.46 16.43
CA VAL A 318 22.32 -40.13 15.55
C VAL A 318 23.61 -39.34 15.38
N LEU A 319 23.68 -38.09 15.88
CA LEU A 319 24.90 -37.26 15.78
C LEU A 319 26.00 -37.79 16.72
N SER A 320 27.19 -37.94 16.18
CA SER A 320 28.37 -38.21 16.98
C SER A 320 28.88 -36.93 17.68
N PRO A 321 29.67 -37.01 18.75
CA PRO A 321 30.33 -35.84 19.35
C PRO A 321 31.21 -35.05 18.36
N GLU A 322 31.68 -35.68 17.30
CA GLU A 322 32.46 -35.06 16.23
C GLU A 322 31.58 -34.26 15.32
N ASP A 323 30.39 -34.79 14.97
CA ASP A 323 29.40 -34.04 14.17
C ASP A 323 28.89 -32.78 14.87
N ILE A 324 28.65 -32.87 16.18
CA ILE A 324 28.23 -31.73 17.01
C ILE A 324 29.31 -30.64 16.98
N ARG A 325 30.57 -31.01 17.22
CA ARG A 325 31.69 -30.05 17.15
C ARG A 325 31.86 -29.43 15.76
N ARG A 326 31.63 -30.20 14.69
CA ARG A 326 31.67 -29.68 13.33
C ARG A 326 30.56 -28.67 13.12
N ILE A 327 29.32 -28.97 13.51
CA ILE A 327 28.16 -28.07 13.42
C ILE A 327 28.43 -26.76 14.17
N GLU A 328 28.98 -26.83 15.39
CA GLU A 328 29.35 -25.66 16.20
C GLU A 328 30.44 -24.82 15.49
N ALA A 329 31.46 -25.48 14.93
CA ALA A 329 32.52 -24.79 14.21
C ALA A 329 32.03 -24.15 12.91
N ASP A 330 31.16 -24.83 12.17
CA ASP A 330 30.55 -24.31 10.93
C ASP A 330 29.62 -23.11 11.24
N ALA A 331 28.86 -23.17 12.34
CA ALA A 331 28.03 -22.06 12.79
C ALA A 331 28.87 -20.82 13.17
N GLN A 332 30.00 -21.04 13.88
CA GLN A 332 30.94 -19.96 14.21
C GLN A 332 31.61 -19.38 12.96
N ALA A 333 32.02 -20.24 12.01
CA ALA A 333 32.61 -19.81 10.76
C ALA A 333 31.63 -19.00 9.90
N LEU A 334 30.36 -19.42 9.87
CA LEU A 334 29.28 -18.70 9.18
C LEU A 334 29.05 -17.32 9.84
N GLN A 335 29.00 -17.28 11.15
CA GLN A 335 28.87 -16.01 11.89
C GLN A 335 30.04 -15.08 11.58
N HIS A 336 31.27 -15.59 11.55
CA HIS A 336 32.46 -14.79 11.24
C HIS A 336 32.39 -14.26 9.80
N LEU A 337 31.99 -15.11 8.83
CA LEU A 337 31.81 -14.70 7.43
C LEU A 337 30.75 -13.61 7.27
N GLN A 338 29.66 -13.69 8.05
CA GLN A 338 28.58 -12.66 8.04
C GLN A 338 29.03 -11.33 8.71
N GLU A 339 30.04 -11.36 9.57
CA GLU A 339 30.61 -10.18 10.24
C GLU A 339 31.79 -9.58 9.47
N GLU A 340 32.31 -10.26 8.44
CA GLU A 340 33.42 -9.79 7.60
C GLU A 340 32.92 -8.67 6.70
N GLU A 341 33.69 -7.57 6.65
CA GLU A 341 33.40 -6.44 5.77
C GLU A 341 33.73 -6.83 4.32
N GLU A 342 32.72 -6.74 3.45
CA GLU A 342 32.89 -6.96 2.01
C GLU A 342 33.65 -5.80 1.35
N ASP A 343 34.56 -6.11 0.42
CA ASP A 343 35.22 -5.08 -0.41
C ASP A 343 34.23 -4.58 -1.48
N VAL A 344 33.54 -3.49 -1.19
CA VAL A 344 32.60 -2.82 -2.09
C VAL A 344 33.28 -1.88 -3.10
N SER A 345 34.62 -1.72 -3.06
CA SER A 345 35.36 -0.79 -3.95
C SER A 345 35.24 -1.15 -5.44
N VAL A 346 34.86 -2.39 -5.75
CA VAL A 346 34.62 -2.87 -7.14
C VAL A 346 33.29 -2.37 -7.73
N LEU A 347 32.38 -1.87 -6.89
CA LEU A 347 31.08 -1.36 -7.33
C LEU A 347 31.21 0.09 -7.81
N PRO A 348 30.61 0.44 -8.98
CA PRO A 348 30.55 1.83 -9.41
C PRO A 348 29.70 2.63 -8.43
N THR A 349 30.23 3.69 -7.86
CA THR A 349 29.57 4.58 -6.91
C THR A 349 29.35 5.94 -7.55
N LEU A 350 28.17 6.54 -7.34
CA LEU A 350 27.90 7.91 -7.75
C LEU A 350 28.66 8.88 -6.86
N GLY A 351 29.27 9.90 -7.47
CA GLY A 351 29.83 11.02 -6.74
C GLY A 351 28.76 12.10 -6.40
N LEU A 352 29.06 12.96 -5.44
CA LEU A 352 28.19 14.11 -5.14
C LEU A 352 28.09 15.09 -6.33
N GLU A 353 29.11 15.13 -7.18
CA GLU A 353 29.17 15.91 -8.42
C GLU A 353 28.17 15.41 -9.49
N ASP A 354 27.74 14.16 -9.43
CA ASP A 354 26.74 13.59 -10.33
C ASP A 354 25.30 14.04 -9.97
N ILE A 355 25.13 14.62 -8.79
CA ILE A 355 23.82 15.03 -8.29
C ILE A 355 23.47 16.44 -8.76
N PRO A 356 22.29 16.66 -9.38
CA PRO A 356 21.86 17.99 -9.76
C PRO A 356 21.85 18.93 -8.56
N ALA A 357 22.56 20.06 -8.63
CA ALA A 357 22.66 21.01 -7.52
C ALA A 357 21.34 21.75 -7.24
N THR A 358 20.37 21.72 -8.17
CA THR A 358 19.10 22.44 -8.09
C THR A 358 17.93 21.49 -7.83
N VAL A 359 16.92 22.00 -7.12
CA VAL A 359 15.64 21.27 -6.94
C VAL A 359 14.74 21.46 -8.15
N THR A 360 13.97 20.43 -8.49
CA THR A 360 12.95 20.51 -9.54
C THR A 360 11.82 21.42 -9.09
N ARG A 361 11.47 22.40 -9.93
CA ARG A 361 10.37 23.35 -9.72
C ARG A 361 9.22 23.03 -10.67
N VAL A 362 7.99 23.18 -10.18
CA VAL A 362 6.77 23.02 -10.96
C VAL A 362 6.00 24.34 -10.92
N ALA A 363 5.93 25.02 -12.06
CA ALA A 363 5.29 26.32 -12.16
C ALA A 363 3.77 26.22 -12.04
N ALA A 364 3.19 27.14 -11.31
CA ALA A 364 1.74 27.33 -11.18
C ALA A 364 1.32 28.69 -11.74
N THR A 365 0.12 28.73 -12.33
CA THR A 365 -0.55 29.99 -12.70
C THR A 365 -1.76 30.18 -11.79
N SER A 366 -1.88 31.34 -11.13
CA SER A 366 -3.08 31.69 -10.37
C SER A 366 -4.13 32.29 -11.31
N LEU A 367 -5.37 31.82 -11.27
CA LEU A 367 -6.46 32.30 -12.13
C LEU A 367 -7.42 33.27 -11.41
N THR A 368 -7.76 32.99 -10.15
CA THR A 368 -8.71 33.80 -9.37
C THR A 368 -8.17 34.02 -7.96
N GLY A 369 -7.47 35.13 -7.77
CA GLY A 369 -6.86 35.41 -6.45
C GLY A 369 -5.97 34.24 -6.00
N GLU A 370 -6.12 33.82 -4.74
CA GLU A 370 -5.32 32.73 -4.15
C GLU A 370 -6.04 31.37 -4.11
N ASN A 371 -7.25 31.25 -4.72
CA ASN A 371 -8.09 30.08 -4.52
C ASN A 371 -8.11 29.08 -5.68
N LEU A 372 -7.59 29.45 -6.87
CA LEU A 372 -7.54 28.58 -8.03
C LEU A 372 -6.18 28.66 -8.74
N TYR A 373 -5.51 27.52 -8.81
CA TYR A 373 -4.22 27.36 -9.48
C TYR A 373 -4.32 26.39 -10.65
N THR A 374 -3.56 26.65 -11.71
CA THR A 374 -3.40 25.71 -12.82
C THR A 374 -1.94 25.30 -12.98
N TYR A 375 -1.73 24.04 -13.31
CA TYR A 375 -0.44 23.42 -13.59
C TYR A 375 -0.49 22.80 -14.99
N ASP A 376 0.12 23.45 -15.97
CA ASP A 376 0.25 22.90 -17.32
C ASP A 376 1.33 21.82 -17.32
N GLN A 377 0.91 20.58 -17.50
CA GLN A 377 1.77 19.41 -17.38
C GLN A 377 1.46 18.39 -18.47
N PRO A 378 2.45 17.66 -19.00
CA PRO A 378 2.25 16.61 -20.01
C PRO A 378 1.69 15.33 -19.36
N THR A 379 0.41 15.36 -19.02
CA THR A 379 -0.29 14.28 -18.29
C THR A 379 -0.80 13.13 -19.16
N GLY A 380 -0.51 13.13 -20.47
CA GLY A 380 -0.89 12.03 -21.36
C GLY A 380 -2.40 11.88 -21.58
N GLY A 381 -3.17 12.96 -21.53
CA GLY A 381 -4.62 12.96 -21.71
C GLY A 381 -5.41 12.67 -20.43
N ILE A 382 -4.77 12.86 -19.27
CA ILE A 382 -5.43 12.75 -17.96
C ILE A 382 -5.49 14.12 -17.30
N PHE A 383 -6.67 14.48 -16.82
CA PHE A 383 -6.95 15.70 -16.08
C PHE A 383 -7.10 15.37 -14.59
N TYR A 384 -6.41 16.13 -13.73
CA TYR A 384 -6.47 15.97 -12.28
C TYR A 384 -7.02 17.23 -11.63
N VAL A 385 -7.84 17.02 -10.59
CA VAL A 385 -8.27 18.06 -9.66
C VAL A 385 -7.73 17.70 -8.27
N SER A 386 -7.13 18.68 -7.61
CA SER A 386 -6.78 18.59 -6.20
C SER A 386 -7.34 19.83 -5.49
N ALA A 387 -8.07 19.62 -4.39
CA ALA A 387 -8.58 20.74 -3.61
C ALA A 387 -8.33 20.54 -2.13
N ALA A 388 -8.26 21.64 -1.39
CA ALA A 388 -8.14 21.66 0.06
C ALA A 388 -9.26 22.52 0.65
N LEU A 389 -9.93 22.00 1.68
CA LEU A 389 -10.98 22.67 2.43
C LEU A 389 -10.55 22.77 3.90
N GLY A 390 -10.54 23.99 4.47
CA GLY A 390 -10.30 24.21 5.89
C GLY A 390 -11.41 23.57 6.74
N ILE A 391 -11.07 23.17 7.95
CA ILE A 391 -12.04 22.56 8.89
C ILE A 391 -12.46 23.51 10.01
N ASP A 392 -12.07 24.79 9.97
CA ASP A 392 -12.26 25.74 11.06
C ASP A 392 -13.73 25.97 11.46
N ALA A 393 -14.66 25.68 10.57
CA ALA A 393 -16.10 25.74 10.83
C ALA A 393 -16.74 24.43 11.25
N VAL A 394 -15.98 23.35 11.30
CA VAL A 394 -16.47 22.07 11.85
C VAL A 394 -16.36 22.14 13.36
N ALA A 395 -17.50 21.90 14.05
CA ALA A 395 -17.54 21.93 15.50
C ALA A 395 -16.51 20.96 16.11
N PRO A 396 -15.76 21.35 17.15
CA PRO A 396 -14.69 20.53 17.72
C PRO A 396 -15.10 19.10 18.05
N GLU A 397 -16.32 18.91 18.58
CA GLU A 397 -16.90 17.60 18.92
C GLU A 397 -17.25 16.75 17.69
N GLU A 398 -17.28 17.32 16.50
CA GLU A 398 -17.54 16.62 15.24
C GLU A 398 -16.27 16.32 14.46
N GLN A 399 -15.13 16.94 14.78
CA GLN A 399 -13.87 16.77 14.04
C GLN A 399 -13.38 15.33 14.01
N GLY A 400 -13.65 14.53 15.05
CA GLY A 400 -13.35 13.08 15.08
C GLY A 400 -14.14 12.26 14.07
N LEU A 401 -15.25 12.79 13.51
CA LEU A 401 -16.05 12.12 12.47
C LEU A 401 -15.64 12.49 11.04
N ILE A 402 -14.73 13.46 10.85
CA ILE A 402 -14.30 13.87 9.51
C ILE A 402 -13.73 12.69 8.69
N PRO A 403 -12.93 11.75 9.25
CA PRO A 403 -12.47 10.58 8.51
C PRO A 403 -13.60 9.71 7.98
N LEU A 404 -14.63 9.46 8.80
CA LEU A 404 -15.83 8.74 8.38
C LEU A 404 -16.59 9.50 7.29
N PHE A 405 -16.72 10.82 7.41
CA PHE A 405 -17.31 11.67 6.38
C PHE A 405 -16.55 11.51 5.05
N CYS A 406 -15.23 11.63 5.07
CA CYS A 406 -14.39 11.49 3.88
C CYS A 406 -14.53 10.10 3.24
N TYR A 407 -14.56 9.04 4.06
CA TYR A 407 -14.75 7.68 3.57
C TYR A 407 -16.14 7.45 2.97
N ALA A 408 -17.17 8.01 3.58
CA ALA A 408 -18.56 7.88 3.15
C ALA A 408 -18.90 8.69 1.90
N ALA A 409 -18.23 9.82 1.65
CA ALA A 409 -18.57 10.78 0.62
C ALA A 409 -18.72 10.19 -0.80
N SER A 410 -17.93 9.19 -1.16
CA SER A 410 -17.99 8.48 -2.45
C SER A 410 -18.77 7.16 -2.39
N ARG A 411 -19.27 6.76 -1.22
CA ARG A 411 -19.95 5.47 -0.95
C ARG A 411 -21.42 5.62 -0.58
N MET A 412 -21.83 6.85 -0.29
CA MET A 412 -23.24 7.23 -0.12
C MET A 412 -23.79 7.80 -1.42
N GLY A 413 -25.10 7.89 -1.54
CA GLY A 413 -25.73 8.61 -2.65
C GLY A 413 -25.64 10.13 -2.51
N THR A 414 -25.99 10.83 -3.57
CA THR A 414 -26.22 12.29 -3.59
C THR A 414 -27.72 12.57 -3.74
N ARG A 415 -28.12 13.86 -3.76
CA ARG A 415 -29.53 14.24 -3.95
C ARG A 415 -30.23 13.49 -5.10
N ASP A 416 -29.54 13.39 -6.25
CA ASP A 416 -30.14 12.88 -7.49
C ASP A 416 -29.72 11.46 -7.84
N LYS A 417 -28.77 10.87 -7.10
CA LYS A 417 -28.24 9.52 -7.34
C LYS A 417 -28.20 8.72 -6.07
N ASP A 418 -28.73 7.51 -6.09
CA ASP A 418 -28.42 6.53 -5.03
C ASP A 418 -26.93 6.11 -5.08
N TYR A 419 -26.48 5.36 -4.09
CA TYR A 419 -25.08 4.96 -3.98
C TYR A 419 -24.60 4.07 -5.15
N VAL A 420 -25.50 3.22 -5.70
CA VAL A 420 -25.18 2.36 -6.85
C VAL A 420 -25.01 3.18 -8.11
N THR A 421 -25.94 4.11 -8.35
CA THR A 421 -25.88 5.03 -9.50
C THR A 421 -24.66 5.95 -9.41
N LEU A 422 -24.32 6.42 -8.21
CA LEU A 422 -23.09 7.24 -8.02
C LEU A 422 -21.84 6.43 -8.29
N ALA A 423 -21.74 5.20 -7.77
CA ALA A 423 -20.59 4.33 -8.01
C ALA A 423 -20.40 4.03 -9.50
N ARG A 424 -21.47 3.70 -10.23
CA ARG A 424 -21.43 3.52 -11.70
C ARG A 424 -20.99 4.79 -12.43
N PHE A 425 -21.46 5.95 -11.98
CA PHE A 425 -21.07 7.24 -12.55
C PHE A 425 -19.58 7.53 -12.35
N LEU A 426 -19.08 7.31 -11.13
CA LEU A 426 -17.65 7.46 -10.81
C LEU A 426 -16.78 6.55 -11.68
N ASP A 427 -17.11 5.28 -11.80
CA ASP A 427 -16.36 4.32 -12.60
C ASP A 427 -16.39 4.63 -14.09
N ARG A 428 -17.53 5.10 -14.58
CA ARG A 428 -17.69 5.41 -16.02
C ARG A 428 -16.92 6.65 -16.46
N TYR A 429 -16.74 7.63 -15.58
CA TYR A 429 -16.24 8.95 -15.97
C TYR A 429 -14.97 9.39 -15.26
N THR A 430 -14.56 8.69 -14.22
CA THR A 430 -13.36 9.05 -13.46
C THR A 430 -12.36 7.88 -13.35
N GLY A 431 -11.08 8.20 -13.23
CA GLY A 431 -10.05 7.20 -12.87
C GLY A 431 -9.83 7.11 -11.36
N GLY A 432 -10.71 7.74 -10.58
CA GLY A 432 -10.71 7.77 -9.13
C GLY A 432 -11.11 9.13 -8.59
N PHE A 433 -11.89 9.09 -7.52
CA PHE A 433 -12.35 10.26 -6.77
C PHE A 433 -12.40 9.92 -5.29
N GLY A 434 -11.99 10.84 -4.43
CA GLY A 434 -12.07 10.63 -3.00
C GLY A 434 -11.75 11.86 -2.19
N LEU A 435 -12.12 11.80 -0.91
CA LEU A 435 -11.78 12.79 0.10
C LEU A 435 -10.88 12.14 1.16
N ALA A 436 -9.98 12.93 1.72
CA ALA A 436 -9.16 12.52 2.86
C ALA A 436 -8.96 13.73 3.78
N VAL A 437 -8.78 13.47 5.08
CA VAL A 437 -8.42 14.51 6.05
C VAL A 437 -6.96 14.39 6.41
N GLN A 438 -6.29 15.49 6.64
CA GLN A 438 -4.90 15.55 7.14
C GLN A 438 -4.62 16.85 7.86
N ALA A 439 -3.68 16.81 8.80
CA ALA A 439 -3.10 18.00 9.39
C ALA A 439 -1.63 18.10 8.97
N ARG A 440 -1.25 19.24 8.43
CA ARG A 440 0.13 19.61 8.06
C ARG A 440 0.61 20.75 8.93
N SER A 441 1.90 20.96 9.03
CA SER A 441 2.44 22.13 9.76
C SER A 441 2.89 23.21 8.78
N ARG A 442 2.46 24.46 9.01
CA ARG A 442 2.86 25.58 8.17
C ARG A 442 4.34 25.90 8.34
N PHE A 443 4.97 26.38 7.27
CA PHE A 443 6.36 26.83 7.26
C PHE A 443 6.49 28.36 7.45
N ASP A 444 5.42 29.11 7.19
CA ASP A 444 5.35 30.57 7.20
C ASP A 444 4.86 31.18 8.52
N SER A 445 4.16 30.45 9.37
CA SER A 445 3.48 30.95 10.57
C SER A 445 3.73 30.11 11.83
N GLY A 446 4.98 30.06 12.28
CA GLY A 446 5.30 29.68 13.67
C GLY A 446 4.74 28.32 14.16
N HIS A 447 4.71 27.29 13.35
CA HIS A 447 4.26 25.94 13.72
C HIS A 447 2.73 25.75 13.81
N ALA A 448 1.93 26.69 13.32
CA ALA A 448 0.48 26.51 13.32
C ALA A 448 0.08 25.28 12.47
N PRO A 449 -0.82 24.43 12.97
CA PRO A 449 -1.34 23.35 12.16
C PRO A 449 -2.19 23.90 11.01
N LEU A 450 -2.20 23.18 9.91
CA LEU A 450 -3.10 23.37 8.77
C LEU A 450 -3.95 22.11 8.61
N PRO A 451 -5.00 21.96 9.42
CA PRO A 451 -5.93 20.86 9.27
C PRO A 451 -6.83 21.12 8.06
N MET A 452 -6.97 20.10 7.20
CA MET A 452 -7.76 20.23 5.97
C MET A 452 -8.34 18.91 5.52
N VAL A 453 -9.50 18.98 4.88
CA VAL A 453 -10.00 17.93 4.03
C VAL A 453 -9.49 18.17 2.61
N THR A 454 -8.92 17.14 2.00
CA THR A 454 -8.44 17.19 0.63
C THR A 454 -9.39 16.45 -0.28
N ILE A 455 -9.64 16.98 -1.47
CA ILE A 455 -10.35 16.31 -2.55
C ILE A 455 -9.32 15.94 -3.62
N GLY A 456 -9.32 14.69 -4.05
CA GLY A 456 -8.56 14.21 -5.19
C GLY A 456 -9.51 13.62 -6.22
N GLY A 457 -9.44 14.12 -7.45
CA GLY A 457 -10.19 13.58 -8.57
C GLY A 457 -9.32 13.52 -9.82
N LYS A 458 -9.53 12.50 -10.66
CA LYS A 458 -8.83 12.35 -11.92
C LYS A 458 -9.74 11.71 -12.96
N CYS A 459 -9.57 12.11 -14.22
CA CYS A 459 -10.35 11.58 -15.33
C CYS A 459 -9.56 11.69 -16.64
N LEU A 460 -10.03 11.03 -17.69
CA LEU A 460 -9.57 11.35 -19.04
C LEU A 460 -10.05 12.75 -19.44
N ASP A 461 -9.26 13.49 -20.20
CA ASP A 461 -9.54 14.88 -20.61
C ASP A 461 -10.98 15.06 -21.17
N ARG A 462 -11.49 14.08 -21.92
CA ARG A 462 -12.86 14.10 -22.46
C ARG A 462 -13.97 14.08 -21.40
N ASN A 463 -13.65 13.71 -20.16
CA ASN A 463 -14.58 13.57 -19.03
C ASN A 463 -14.46 14.70 -18.00
N THR A 464 -13.70 15.75 -18.29
CA THR A 464 -13.46 16.86 -17.37
C THR A 464 -14.76 17.44 -16.79
N ASP A 465 -15.77 17.68 -17.62
CA ASP A 465 -17.08 18.17 -17.18
C ASP A 465 -17.73 17.23 -16.15
N ARG A 466 -17.65 15.93 -16.38
CA ARG A 466 -18.23 14.90 -15.51
C ARG A 466 -17.57 14.84 -14.13
N LEU A 467 -16.27 15.08 -14.08
CA LEU A 467 -15.56 15.15 -12.79
C LEU A 467 -16.06 16.34 -11.96
N PHE A 468 -16.29 17.51 -12.58
CA PHE A 468 -16.88 18.65 -11.88
C PHE A 468 -18.34 18.42 -11.46
N ASP A 469 -19.13 17.69 -12.27
CA ASP A 469 -20.49 17.27 -11.88
C ASP A 469 -20.48 16.45 -10.58
N VAL A 470 -19.48 15.55 -10.41
CA VAL A 470 -19.31 14.76 -9.18
C VAL A 470 -18.96 15.65 -7.98
N ILE A 471 -17.95 16.51 -8.16
CA ILE A 471 -17.50 17.40 -7.06
C ILE A 471 -18.66 18.30 -6.61
N GLY A 472 -19.41 18.84 -7.56
CA GLY A 472 -20.59 19.65 -7.27
C GLY A 472 -21.69 18.90 -6.54
N ALA A 473 -22.03 17.68 -7.02
CA ALA A 473 -23.08 16.87 -6.41
C ALA A 473 -22.75 16.48 -4.95
N ILE A 474 -21.50 16.11 -4.70
CA ILE A 474 -21.04 15.79 -3.32
C ILE A 474 -20.99 17.03 -2.44
N GLY A 475 -20.55 18.17 -3.00
CA GLY A 475 -20.52 19.45 -2.29
C GLY A 475 -21.91 20.01 -1.96
N GLU A 476 -22.92 19.72 -2.79
CA GLU A 476 -24.29 20.19 -2.54
C GLU A 476 -25.00 19.34 -1.45
N GLU A 477 -25.04 18.01 -1.62
CA GLU A 477 -25.74 17.14 -0.69
C GLU A 477 -25.35 15.67 -0.83
N ILE A 478 -24.86 15.07 0.26
CA ILE A 478 -24.67 13.63 0.41
C ILE A 478 -25.88 13.07 1.17
N ARG A 479 -26.45 11.95 0.68
CA ARG A 479 -27.65 11.32 1.25
C ARG A 479 -27.32 10.45 2.46
N PHE A 480 -26.94 11.04 3.59
CA PHE A 480 -26.75 10.30 4.84
C PHE A 480 -28.05 9.76 5.45
N ALA A 481 -29.20 10.15 4.93
CA ALA A 481 -30.50 9.60 5.34
C ALA A 481 -30.75 8.15 4.90
N ASP A 482 -29.91 7.59 4.02
CA ASP A 482 -29.89 6.15 3.74
C ASP A 482 -29.15 5.44 4.89
N LEU A 483 -29.89 5.16 5.97
CA LEU A 483 -29.31 4.65 7.22
C LEU A 483 -28.74 3.23 7.05
N ASP A 484 -29.36 2.39 6.22
CA ASP A 484 -28.87 1.04 5.98
C ASP A 484 -27.51 1.07 5.26
N GLN A 485 -27.37 1.93 4.26
CA GLN A 485 -26.10 2.13 3.57
C GLN A 485 -25.06 2.77 4.50
N LEU A 486 -25.46 3.76 5.29
CA LEU A 486 -24.55 4.40 6.25
C LEU A 486 -23.99 3.39 7.26
N LYS A 487 -24.84 2.51 7.80
CA LYS A 487 -24.40 1.45 8.72
C LYS A 487 -23.39 0.52 8.06
N ARG A 488 -23.62 0.10 6.81
CA ARG A 488 -22.66 -0.72 6.05
C ARG A 488 -21.31 -0.02 5.89
N VAL A 489 -21.32 1.24 5.46
CA VAL A 489 -20.11 2.05 5.28
C VAL A 489 -19.33 2.22 6.59
N MET A 490 -20.02 2.42 7.72
CA MET A 490 -19.39 2.50 9.04
C MET A 490 -18.68 1.20 9.43
N LEU A 491 -19.33 0.05 9.20
CA LEU A 491 -18.75 -1.26 9.50
C LEU A 491 -17.55 -1.58 8.59
N GLU A 492 -17.63 -1.26 7.30
CA GLU A 492 -16.51 -1.38 6.37
C GLU A 492 -15.32 -0.52 6.80
N PHE A 493 -15.57 0.74 7.16
CA PHE A 493 -14.52 1.67 7.61
C PHE A 493 -13.84 1.16 8.89
N ARG A 494 -14.60 0.65 9.85
CA ARG A 494 -14.07 0.02 11.06
C ARG A 494 -13.21 -1.21 10.73
N ALA A 495 -13.73 -2.14 9.91
CA ALA A 495 -13.01 -3.36 9.54
C ALA A 495 -11.68 -3.06 8.83
N MET A 496 -11.66 -2.05 7.94
CA MET A 496 -10.44 -1.57 7.29
C MET A 496 -9.41 -1.07 8.31
N GLN A 497 -9.83 -0.32 9.33
CA GLN A 497 -8.93 0.18 10.37
C GLN A 497 -8.41 -0.96 11.27
N GLU A 498 -9.26 -1.92 11.63
CA GLU A 498 -8.86 -3.10 12.42
C GLU A 498 -7.79 -3.93 11.67
N SER A 499 -7.98 -4.17 10.39
CA SER A 499 -6.98 -4.85 9.54
C SER A 499 -5.65 -4.10 9.47
N ALA A 500 -5.70 -2.77 9.43
CA ALA A 500 -4.49 -1.94 9.35
C ALA A 500 -3.58 -2.07 10.58
N VAL A 501 -4.08 -2.45 11.76
CA VAL A 501 -3.27 -2.59 12.98
C VAL A 501 -2.17 -3.62 12.79
N VAL A 502 -2.47 -4.77 12.21
CA VAL A 502 -1.49 -5.85 12.01
C VAL A 502 -0.49 -5.52 10.89
N HIS A 503 -0.94 -4.88 9.82
CA HIS A 503 -0.10 -4.58 8.65
C HIS A 503 0.74 -3.33 8.82
N ASN A 504 0.22 -2.31 9.53
CA ASN A 504 0.85 -0.99 9.70
C ASN A 504 1.17 -0.66 11.16
N GLY A 505 1.29 -1.64 12.05
CA GLY A 505 1.50 -1.43 13.47
C GLY A 505 2.69 -0.52 13.81
N HIS A 506 3.77 -0.57 13.03
CA HIS A 506 4.92 0.34 13.19
C HIS A 506 4.56 1.81 12.95
N ARG A 507 3.70 2.11 11.97
CA ARG A 507 3.24 3.47 11.69
C ARG A 507 2.30 3.96 12.79
N LEU A 508 1.43 3.10 13.28
CA LEU A 508 0.53 3.39 14.38
C LEU A 508 1.29 3.63 15.69
N ALA A 509 2.32 2.83 15.97
CA ALA A 509 3.19 3.05 17.13
C ALA A 509 3.92 4.40 17.06
N ILE A 510 4.44 4.79 15.89
CA ILE A 510 5.05 6.12 15.69
C ILE A 510 4.00 7.22 15.83
N SER A 511 2.80 7.06 15.29
CA SER A 511 1.70 8.02 15.42
C SER A 511 1.34 8.26 16.89
N LEU A 512 1.20 7.17 17.66
CA LEU A 512 0.96 7.22 19.11
C LEU A 512 2.09 7.98 19.84
N ALA A 513 3.36 7.68 19.53
CA ALA A 513 4.50 8.37 20.12
C ALA A 513 4.53 9.87 19.74
N ASN A 514 4.13 10.21 18.53
CA ASN A 514 4.19 11.59 18.03
C ASN A 514 3.03 12.46 18.54
N ARG A 515 1.89 11.86 18.93
CA ARG A 515 0.64 12.61 19.19
C ARG A 515 0.74 13.70 20.24
N GLY A 516 1.65 13.55 21.22
CA GLY A 516 1.91 14.55 22.25
C GLY A 516 2.97 15.59 21.89
N MET A 517 3.56 15.53 20.70
CA MET A 517 4.71 16.35 20.33
C MET A 517 4.35 17.60 19.53
N THR A 518 3.36 17.52 18.65
CA THR A 518 2.92 18.65 17.82
C THR A 518 1.39 18.66 17.64
N PRO A 519 0.76 19.83 17.40
CA PRO A 519 -0.68 19.91 17.13
C PRO A 519 -1.10 19.09 15.91
N SER A 520 -0.30 19.10 14.84
CA SER A 520 -0.61 18.35 13.61
C SER A 520 -0.51 16.85 13.86
N SER A 521 0.48 16.37 14.62
CA SER A 521 0.60 14.96 14.99
C SER A 521 -0.56 14.49 15.87
N HIS A 522 -1.03 15.34 16.78
CA HIS A 522 -2.21 15.05 17.60
C HIS A 522 -3.46 14.84 16.73
N LEU A 523 -3.75 15.76 15.82
CA LEU A 523 -4.88 15.63 14.90
C LEU A 523 -4.78 14.41 14.00
N ASN A 524 -3.58 14.14 13.46
CA ASN A 524 -3.37 12.97 12.61
C ASN A 524 -3.59 11.64 13.36
N GLU A 525 -3.21 11.58 14.67
CA GLU A 525 -3.52 10.41 15.49
C GLU A 525 -5.03 10.25 15.73
N LEU A 526 -5.76 11.35 15.99
CA LEU A 526 -7.21 11.32 16.14
C LEU A 526 -7.94 10.89 14.87
N TRP A 527 -7.35 11.11 13.69
CA TRP A 527 -7.99 10.82 12.40
C TRP A 527 -7.54 9.51 11.75
N HIS A 528 -6.32 9.03 12.04
CA HIS A 528 -5.72 7.88 11.34
C HIS A 528 -5.09 6.87 12.28
N GLY A 529 -5.00 7.17 13.56
CA GLY A 529 -4.32 6.35 14.55
C GLY A 529 -5.25 5.39 15.28
N VAL A 530 -4.72 4.86 16.37
CA VAL A 530 -5.43 3.94 17.26
C VAL A 530 -6.65 4.61 17.90
N HIS A 531 -6.58 5.90 18.23
CA HIS A 531 -7.71 6.64 18.80
C HIS A 531 -8.90 6.75 17.85
N GLN A 532 -8.64 6.87 16.53
CA GLN A 532 -9.72 6.82 15.54
C GLN A 532 -10.41 5.47 15.51
N LEU A 533 -9.63 4.38 15.57
CA LEU A 533 -10.19 3.03 15.64
C LEU A 533 -11.04 2.83 16.88
N GLN A 534 -10.57 3.28 18.05
CA GLN A 534 -11.35 3.23 19.29
C GLN A 534 -12.65 4.03 19.19
N SER A 535 -12.60 5.23 18.61
CA SER A 535 -13.78 6.06 18.37
C SER A 535 -14.78 5.37 17.45
N MET A 536 -14.32 4.69 16.40
CA MET A 536 -15.18 3.93 15.48
C MET A 536 -15.77 2.68 16.14
N LYS A 537 -15.01 1.96 16.98
CA LYS A 537 -15.52 0.83 17.78
C LYS A 537 -16.62 1.30 18.74
N ALA A 538 -16.39 2.38 19.45
CA ALA A 538 -17.38 2.95 20.36
C ALA A 538 -18.67 3.40 19.62
N LEU A 539 -18.51 4.09 18.49
CA LEU A 539 -19.62 4.56 17.67
C LEU A 539 -20.44 3.41 17.09
N THR A 540 -19.80 2.37 16.55
CA THR A 540 -20.52 1.20 16.01
C THR A 540 -21.23 0.43 17.10
N ALA A 541 -20.66 0.29 18.29
CA ALA A 541 -21.32 -0.33 19.44
C ALA A 541 -22.53 0.49 19.93
N ALA A 542 -22.42 1.82 19.93
CA ALA A 542 -23.54 2.70 20.27
C ALA A 542 -24.70 2.57 19.25
N VAL A 543 -24.39 2.52 17.96
CA VAL A 543 -25.40 2.29 16.88
C VAL A 543 -26.07 0.92 16.99
N ASP A 544 -25.36 -0.11 17.46
CA ASP A 544 -25.98 -1.42 17.66
C ASP A 544 -26.88 -1.48 18.91
N SER A 545 -26.64 -0.62 19.89
CA SER A 545 -27.44 -0.55 21.15
C SER A 545 -28.58 0.46 21.14
N ASP A 546 -28.46 1.53 20.30
CA ASP A 546 -29.47 2.63 20.22
C ASP A 546 -29.73 2.97 18.74
N ALA A 547 -30.94 2.68 18.25
CA ALA A 547 -31.32 2.96 16.86
C ALA A 547 -31.24 4.47 16.50
N ASP A 548 -31.46 5.37 17.48
CA ASP A 548 -31.43 6.81 17.25
C ASP A 548 -30.00 7.34 17.02
N GLU A 549 -28.97 6.58 17.46
CA GLU A 549 -27.58 7.02 17.33
C GLU A 549 -27.12 7.04 15.87
N LEU A 550 -27.66 6.15 15.05
CA LEU A 550 -27.37 6.15 13.60
C LEU A 550 -27.94 7.41 12.92
N GLU A 551 -29.15 7.82 13.28
CA GLU A 551 -29.78 9.04 12.76
C GLU A 551 -29.05 10.30 13.25
N LYS A 552 -28.65 10.34 14.52
CA LYS A 552 -27.79 11.41 15.07
C LYS A 552 -26.46 11.50 14.33
N THR A 553 -25.83 10.36 14.04
CA THR A 553 -24.57 10.29 13.27
C THR A 553 -24.76 10.81 11.85
N ALA A 554 -25.84 10.42 11.15
CA ALA A 554 -26.20 10.96 9.84
C ALA A 554 -26.35 12.50 9.89
N GLY A 555 -27.02 13.04 10.91
CA GLY A 555 -27.18 14.47 11.13
C GLY A 555 -25.83 15.19 11.35
N ARG A 556 -24.91 14.59 12.12
CA ARG A 556 -23.56 15.13 12.35
C ARG A 556 -22.75 15.16 11.06
N LEU A 557 -22.76 14.06 10.27
CA LEU A 557 -22.07 14.00 8.98
C LEU A 557 -22.62 15.04 7.99
N HIS A 558 -23.93 15.27 7.99
CA HIS A 558 -24.54 16.32 7.16
C HIS A 558 -24.05 17.73 7.55
N ARG A 559 -23.95 18.03 8.87
CA ARG A 559 -23.40 19.32 9.34
C ARG A 559 -21.93 19.49 8.94
N ILE A 560 -21.11 18.43 9.05
CA ILE A 560 -19.71 18.45 8.60
C ILE A 560 -19.65 18.82 7.11
N GLY A 561 -20.44 18.21 6.26
CA GLY A 561 -20.49 18.52 4.82
C GLY A 561 -20.80 19.99 4.57
N ARG A 562 -21.82 20.52 5.22
CA ARG A 562 -22.19 21.95 5.12
C ARG A 562 -21.11 22.90 5.64
N ALA A 563 -20.38 22.51 6.66
CA ALA A 563 -19.28 23.29 7.20
C ALA A 563 -18.06 23.32 6.27
N LEU A 564 -17.81 22.24 5.56
CA LEU A 564 -16.66 22.11 4.63
C LEU A 564 -16.90 22.83 3.30
N PHE A 565 -18.04 22.56 2.64
CA PHE A 565 -18.33 23.04 1.29
C PHE A 565 -18.97 24.43 1.32
N ARG A 566 -18.15 25.45 1.53
CA ARG A 566 -18.55 26.88 1.62
C ARG A 566 -17.69 27.75 0.72
N SER A 567 -18.27 28.87 0.31
CA SER A 567 -17.56 29.90 -0.45
C SER A 567 -16.33 30.40 0.34
N GLY A 568 -15.20 30.53 -0.33
CA GLY A 568 -13.94 30.98 0.26
C GLY A 568 -13.18 29.91 1.07
N ASN A 569 -13.79 28.74 1.35
CA ASN A 569 -13.14 27.67 2.13
C ASN A 569 -12.38 26.67 1.25
N MET A 570 -12.54 26.70 -0.07
CA MET A 570 -11.90 25.75 -0.99
C MET A 570 -10.81 26.43 -1.80
N THR A 571 -9.60 25.88 -1.71
CA THR A 571 -8.48 26.21 -2.62
C THR A 571 -8.26 25.03 -3.55
N MET A 572 -8.17 25.26 -4.87
CA MET A 572 -8.17 24.21 -5.89
C MET A 572 -6.97 24.32 -6.83
N ALA A 573 -6.46 23.18 -7.24
CA ALA A 573 -5.47 23.03 -8.30
C ALA A 573 -6.02 22.16 -9.43
N LEU A 574 -5.90 22.64 -10.67
CA LEU A 574 -6.18 21.91 -11.89
C LEU A 574 -4.85 21.55 -12.55
N ILE A 575 -4.70 20.27 -12.91
CA ILE A 575 -3.46 19.76 -13.47
C ILE A 575 -3.78 18.97 -14.74
N GLY A 576 -3.15 19.33 -15.85
CA GLY A 576 -3.41 18.73 -17.15
C GLY A 576 -2.69 19.44 -18.28
N SER A 577 -2.93 19.02 -19.50
CA SER A 577 -2.46 19.74 -20.68
C SER A 577 -3.15 21.11 -20.83
N GLY A 578 -2.52 22.05 -21.53
CA GLY A 578 -3.09 23.39 -21.74
C GLY A 578 -4.51 23.36 -22.30
N GLU A 579 -4.87 22.40 -23.16
CA GLU A 579 -6.22 22.25 -23.71
C GLU A 579 -7.23 21.74 -22.64
N ALA A 580 -6.82 20.77 -21.83
CA ALA A 580 -7.66 20.26 -20.74
C ALA A 580 -7.90 21.35 -19.67
N LEU A 581 -6.88 22.19 -19.38
CA LEU A 581 -7.00 23.33 -18.47
C LEU A 581 -7.97 24.39 -18.99
N LYS A 582 -8.01 24.67 -20.29
CA LYS A 582 -8.98 25.61 -20.90
C LYS A 582 -10.44 25.15 -20.70
N THR A 583 -10.66 23.83 -20.72
CA THR A 583 -11.99 23.25 -20.45
C THR A 583 -12.31 23.25 -18.96
N GLY A 584 -11.33 22.88 -18.12
CA GLY A 584 -11.53 22.69 -16.67
C GLY A 584 -11.64 24.01 -15.90
N ALA A 585 -10.88 25.05 -16.26
CA ALA A 585 -10.84 26.31 -15.49
C ALA A 585 -12.21 27.01 -15.37
N PRO A 586 -12.99 27.18 -16.44
CA PRO A 586 -14.35 27.76 -16.31
C PRO A 586 -15.28 26.93 -15.44
N ARG A 587 -15.13 25.60 -15.45
CA ARG A 587 -15.91 24.70 -14.58
C ARG A 587 -15.54 24.83 -13.10
N ALA A 588 -14.25 24.97 -12.82
CA ALA A 588 -13.78 25.21 -11.45
C ALA A 588 -14.30 26.55 -10.92
N VAL A 589 -14.23 27.62 -11.71
CA VAL A 589 -14.79 28.93 -11.32
C VAL A 589 -16.29 28.81 -11.04
N ALA A 590 -17.06 28.23 -11.96
CA ALA A 590 -18.50 28.04 -11.78
C ALA A 590 -18.86 27.15 -10.58
N LEU A 591 -18.02 26.21 -10.19
CA LEU A 591 -18.19 25.40 -8.97
C LEU A 591 -17.94 26.25 -7.74
N LEU A 592 -16.84 27.01 -7.68
CA LEU A 592 -16.49 27.88 -6.55
C LEU A 592 -17.55 28.97 -6.31
N ASP A 593 -18.11 29.54 -7.39
CA ASP A 593 -19.16 30.57 -7.33
C ASP A 593 -20.50 30.03 -6.81
N ARG A 594 -20.77 28.73 -6.98
CA ARG A 594 -22.00 28.08 -6.49
C ARG A 594 -21.97 27.66 -5.05
N LEU A 595 -20.78 27.62 -4.42
CA LEU A 595 -20.69 27.23 -3.03
C LEU A 595 -21.44 28.24 -2.14
N PRO A 596 -22.16 27.80 -1.07
CA PRO A 596 -22.89 28.69 -0.18
C PRO A 596 -21.99 29.74 0.44
N LEU A 597 -22.48 30.98 0.55
CA LEU A 597 -21.76 32.08 1.23
C LEU A 597 -21.54 31.70 2.70
N GLN A 598 -20.39 32.10 3.24
CA GLN A 598 -20.03 31.89 4.62
C GLN A 598 -20.97 32.69 5.56
N ALA A 599 -21.60 32.04 6.52
CA ALA A 599 -22.11 32.73 7.70
C ALA A 599 -20.90 33.03 8.61
N ASP A 600 -20.83 34.25 9.15
CA ASP A 600 -19.73 34.78 9.96
C ASP A 600 -19.63 34.13 11.36
N GLU A 601 -19.50 32.82 11.44
CA GLU A 601 -19.21 32.13 12.70
C GLU A 601 -17.89 31.34 12.57
N SER A 602 -16.76 32.07 12.62
CA SER A 602 -15.50 31.44 12.96
C SER A 602 -15.54 31.03 14.43
N GLN A 603 -15.83 29.80 14.71
CA GLN A 603 -15.60 29.27 16.05
C GLN A 603 -14.08 29.18 16.26
N ASN A 604 -13.63 29.83 17.34
CA ASN A 604 -12.23 29.90 17.74
C ASN A 604 -11.57 28.52 17.68
N GLY A 605 -10.40 28.48 17.05
CA GLY A 605 -9.63 27.25 16.87
C GLY A 605 -9.49 26.46 18.16
N ALA A 606 -9.58 25.15 18.03
CA ALA A 606 -9.38 24.24 19.15
C ALA A 606 -8.08 24.59 19.87
N GLN A 607 -8.17 24.76 21.18
CA GLN A 607 -7.03 25.05 22.04
C GLN A 607 -6.09 23.84 21.92
N ALA A 608 -4.83 24.06 21.51
CA ALA A 608 -3.87 22.99 21.40
C ALA A 608 -3.75 22.30 22.79
N PRO A 609 -3.84 20.97 22.86
CA PRO A 609 -3.69 20.29 24.14
C PRO A 609 -2.29 20.52 24.69
N ASP A 610 -2.16 20.48 26.04
CA ASP A 610 -0.85 20.49 26.69
C ASP A 610 -0.05 19.27 26.21
N PHE A 611 1.07 19.54 25.51
CA PHE A 611 1.90 18.49 24.94
C PHE A 611 2.70 17.79 26.02
N GLN A 612 2.51 16.48 26.16
CA GLN A 612 3.22 15.62 27.08
C GLN A 612 3.87 14.48 26.33
N THR A 613 5.05 14.08 26.81
CA THR A 613 5.68 12.85 26.37
C THR A 613 4.89 11.65 26.89
N VAL A 614 4.48 10.77 25.98
CA VAL A 614 3.76 9.53 26.34
C VAL A 614 4.70 8.37 26.54
N ARG A 615 4.31 7.40 27.39
CA ARG A 615 5.00 6.13 27.56
C ARG A 615 3.97 5.02 27.70
N GLU A 616 3.59 4.43 26.57
CA GLU A 616 2.40 3.59 26.48
C GLU A 616 2.64 2.26 25.79
N GLY A 617 1.88 1.24 26.21
CA GLY A 617 1.77 -0.07 25.59
C GLY A 617 0.33 -0.35 25.17
N TRP A 618 0.11 -0.57 23.90
CA TRP A 618 -1.21 -0.82 23.30
C TRP A 618 -1.32 -2.29 22.92
N HIS A 619 -2.26 -3.03 23.56
CA HIS A 619 -2.36 -4.46 23.33
C HIS A 619 -3.44 -4.85 22.32
N THR A 620 -3.09 -5.81 21.48
CA THR A 620 -3.94 -6.44 20.49
C THR A 620 -3.55 -7.90 20.28
N GLY A 621 -4.32 -8.67 19.54
CA GLY A 621 -4.07 -10.08 19.23
C GLY A 621 -2.93 -10.30 18.22
N THR A 622 -1.72 -9.79 18.52
CA THR A 622 -0.54 -9.98 17.66
C THR A 622 0.56 -10.76 18.37
N ALA A 623 1.28 -11.61 17.64
CA ALA A 623 2.41 -12.38 18.15
C ALA A 623 3.75 -11.61 18.12
N VAL A 624 3.77 -10.40 17.55
CA VAL A 624 4.98 -9.58 17.37
C VAL A 624 4.76 -8.19 17.95
N SER A 625 5.86 -7.45 18.16
CA SER A 625 5.80 -6.08 18.64
C SER A 625 6.12 -5.06 17.54
N PHE A 626 5.62 -3.85 17.72
CA PHE A 626 5.97 -2.66 16.97
C PHE A 626 6.39 -1.60 17.99
N VAL A 627 7.68 -1.32 18.05
CA VAL A 627 8.25 -0.44 19.08
C VAL A 627 8.60 0.89 18.45
N ALA A 628 8.12 1.99 19.03
CA ALA A 628 8.44 3.34 18.57
C ALA A 628 8.96 4.23 19.69
N ARG A 629 9.93 5.08 19.37
CA ARG A 629 10.44 6.15 20.24
C ARG A 629 10.66 7.41 19.43
N THR A 630 10.16 8.54 19.90
CA THR A 630 10.25 9.84 19.19
C THR A 630 10.85 10.91 20.09
N TYR A 631 11.72 11.71 19.51
CA TYR A 631 12.32 12.89 20.12
C TYR A 631 11.87 14.15 19.37
N PRO A 632 11.58 15.26 20.10
CA PRO A 632 11.43 16.57 19.48
C PRO A 632 12.79 17.06 18.97
N CYS A 633 12.82 17.54 17.75
CA CYS A 633 14.00 18.08 17.08
C CYS A 633 13.70 19.42 16.42
N ILE A 634 14.53 19.80 15.48
CA ILE A 634 14.41 21.03 14.69
C ILE A 634 13.62 20.78 13.40
N ARG A 635 13.16 21.86 12.79
CA ARG A 635 12.38 21.81 11.55
C ARG A 635 13.23 22.09 10.31
N TYR A 636 12.62 21.92 9.14
CA TYR A 636 13.21 21.98 7.80
C TYR A 636 14.09 23.21 7.54
N THR A 637 13.72 24.38 8.06
CA THR A 637 14.43 25.66 7.83
C THR A 637 15.72 25.81 8.65
N HIS A 638 15.91 25.00 9.69
CA HIS A 638 17.09 25.05 10.55
C HIS A 638 18.35 24.58 9.80
N ALA A 639 19.50 25.15 10.17
CA ALA A 639 20.77 24.83 9.52
C ALA A 639 21.17 23.34 9.64
N ASP A 640 20.88 22.71 10.80
CA ASP A 640 21.24 21.32 11.10
C ASP A 640 20.20 20.30 10.56
N ALA A 641 19.12 20.74 9.92
CA ALA A 641 18.08 19.83 9.41
C ALA A 641 18.62 18.79 8.41
N PRO A 642 19.50 19.14 7.45
CA PRO A 642 20.12 18.16 6.57
C PRO A 642 20.97 17.11 7.32
N ALA A 643 21.67 17.52 8.39
CA ALA A 643 22.49 16.63 9.20
C ALA A 643 21.64 15.56 9.90
N LEU A 644 20.44 15.92 10.40
CA LEU A 644 19.50 14.95 10.98
C LEU A 644 18.92 14.00 9.93
N ALA A 645 18.69 14.47 8.69
CA ALA A 645 18.25 13.60 7.62
C ALA A 645 19.31 12.54 7.27
N VAL A 646 20.59 12.96 7.20
CA VAL A 646 21.74 12.05 6.98
C VAL A 646 21.92 11.11 8.18
N ALA A 647 21.85 11.61 9.42
CA ALA A 647 21.94 10.78 10.62
C ALA A 647 20.88 9.67 10.64
N ALA A 648 19.67 9.93 10.17
CA ALA A 648 18.62 8.90 10.09
C ALA A 648 19.01 7.77 9.10
N LYS A 649 19.68 8.09 7.99
CA LYS A 649 20.16 7.09 7.02
C LYS A 649 21.30 6.25 7.58
N LEU A 650 22.31 6.91 8.18
CA LEU A 650 23.43 6.23 8.83
C LEU A 650 22.96 5.29 9.95
N LEU A 651 22.05 5.76 10.80
CA LEU A 651 21.47 4.92 11.86
C LEU A 651 20.77 3.70 11.29
N ARG A 652 20.01 3.86 10.23
CA ARG A 652 19.30 2.76 9.60
C ARG A 652 20.26 1.71 9.05
N SER A 653 21.29 2.11 8.29
CA SER A 653 22.20 1.20 7.61
C SER A 653 23.26 0.60 8.55
N LEU A 654 23.95 1.43 9.34
CA LEU A 654 25.11 1.01 10.10
C LEU A 654 24.77 0.46 11.49
N TYR A 655 23.59 0.79 12.05
CA TYR A 655 23.30 0.46 13.43
C TYR A 655 21.99 -0.32 13.62
N LEU A 656 20.84 0.25 13.23
CA LEU A 656 19.55 -0.34 13.54
C LEU A 656 19.30 -1.65 12.78
N HIS A 657 19.74 -1.73 11.53
CA HIS A 657 19.63 -2.96 10.75
C HIS A 657 20.35 -4.11 11.45
N ARG A 658 21.60 -3.89 11.84
CA ARG A 658 22.42 -4.89 12.52
C ARG A 658 21.85 -5.28 13.90
N GLU A 659 21.55 -4.30 14.76
CA GLU A 659 21.16 -4.59 16.15
C GLU A 659 19.72 -5.10 16.30
N ILE A 660 18.79 -4.62 15.46
CA ILE A 660 17.36 -4.96 15.56
C ILE A 660 16.99 -6.11 14.64
N ARG A 661 17.48 -6.14 13.39
CA ARG A 661 17.14 -7.20 12.44
C ARG A 661 18.08 -8.40 12.57
N GLU A 662 19.37 -8.23 12.32
CA GLU A 662 20.32 -9.35 12.25
C GLU A 662 20.49 -10.02 13.61
N LYS A 663 20.78 -9.25 14.64
CA LYS A 663 20.99 -9.77 16.01
C LYS A 663 19.69 -9.90 16.81
N GLY A 664 18.67 -9.09 16.49
CA GLY A 664 17.41 -9.03 17.23
C GLY A 664 16.31 -9.89 16.64
N GLY A 665 16.43 -10.35 15.39
CA GLY A 665 15.43 -11.18 14.73
C GLY A 665 14.14 -10.45 14.32
N ALA A 666 14.10 -9.11 14.41
CA ALA A 666 12.99 -8.32 13.88
C ALA A 666 13.05 -8.26 12.35
N TYR A 667 11.90 -8.03 11.72
CA TYR A 667 11.87 -7.88 10.27
C TYR A 667 12.56 -6.59 9.78
N GLY A 668 12.58 -5.53 10.60
CA GLY A 668 13.33 -4.31 10.33
C GLY A 668 13.34 -3.32 11.49
N GLY A 669 14.41 -2.52 11.54
CA GLY A 669 14.57 -1.35 12.40
C GLY A 669 14.91 -0.13 11.56
N PHE A 670 14.37 1.05 11.89
CA PHE A 670 14.57 2.26 11.10
C PHE A 670 14.53 3.51 11.96
N ALA A 671 15.17 4.57 11.46
CA ALA A 671 15.07 5.93 11.95
C ALA A 671 14.43 6.81 10.88
N ILE A 672 13.55 7.72 11.30
CA ILE A 672 12.85 8.67 10.43
C ILE A 672 12.99 10.06 11.02
N TYR A 673 13.56 10.98 10.25
CA TYR A 673 13.49 12.39 10.55
C TYR A 673 12.34 13.02 9.75
N ASN A 674 11.37 13.60 10.45
CA ASN A 674 10.28 14.38 9.86
C ASN A 674 10.58 15.87 10.00
N PRO A 675 11.14 16.52 8.98
CA PRO A 675 11.53 17.93 9.06
C PRO A 675 10.35 18.91 9.08
N GLU A 676 9.15 18.49 8.62
CA GLU A 676 7.95 19.32 8.68
C GLU A 676 7.51 19.52 10.13
N GLU A 677 7.50 18.47 10.92
CA GLU A 677 7.08 18.48 12.31
C GLU A 677 8.25 18.75 13.28
N GLY A 678 9.48 18.57 12.85
CA GLY A 678 10.66 18.64 13.70
C GLY A 678 10.73 17.44 14.65
N LEU A 679 10.47 16.24 14.16
CA LEU A 679 10.46 15.01 14.95
C LEU A 679 11.47 14.00 14.42
N PHE A 680 12.15 13.32 15.34
CA PHE A 680 13.04 12.22 15.01
C PHE A 680 12.53 10.95 15.69
N SER A 681 12.10 9.97 14.90
CA SER A 681 11.44 8.76 15.36
C SER A 681 12.26 7.52 15.03
N TYR A 682 12.39 6.63 16.00
CA TYR A 682 12.83 5.25 15.81
C TYR A 682 11.63 4.35 15.73
N GLY A 683 11.69 3.30 14.91
CA GLY A 683 10.65 2.31 14.79
C GLY A 683 11.18 0.91 14.51
N SER A 684 10.49 -0.13 15.00
CA SER A 684 10.73 -1.52 14.60
C SER A 684 9.46 -2.15 14.03
N TYR A 685 9.67 -3.15 13.17
CA TYR A 685 8.59 -3.83 12.46
C TYR A 685 8.68 -5.35 12.69
N ARG A 686 7.59 -5.93 13.23
CA ARG A 686 7.49 -7.35 13.58
C ARG A 686 8.66 -7.79 14.47
N ASP A 687 8.80 -7.12 15.58
CA ASP A 687 9.90 -7.25 16.51
C ASP A 687 9.56 -8.29 17.61
N PRO A 688 10.40 -9.31 17.84
CA PRO A 688 10.18 -10.24 18.94
C PRO A 688 10.56 -9.65 20.31
N HIS A 689 11.23 -8.48 20.38
CA HIS A 689 11.77 -7.88 21.57
C HIS A 689 11.27 -6.45 21.78
N ILE A 690 10.91 -6.10 23.03
CA ILE A 690 10.53 -4.73 23.42
C ILE A 690 11.70 -4.04 24.14
N GLU A 691 12.16 -4.58 25.26
CA GLU A 691 13.16 -3.93 26.12
C GLU A 691 14.52 -3.81 25.42
N ARG A 692 14.96 -4.87 24.74
CA ARG A 692 16.21 -4.86 23.97
C ARG A 692 16.18 -3.78 22.90
N THR A 693 15.09 -3.67 22.16
CA THR A 693 14.91 -2.66 21.11
C THR A 693 14.88 -1.25 21.67
N LEU A 694 14.21 -1.03 22.80
CA LEU A 694 14.26 0.26 23.51
C LEU A 694 15.68 0.62 23.96
N GLY A 695 16.48 -0.37 24.39
CA GLY A 695 17.90 -0.19 24.71
C GLY A 695 18.74 0.18 23.49
N VAL A 696 18.49 -0.44 22.34
CA VAL A 696 19.13 -0.08 21.08
C VAL A 696 18.81 1.37 20.69
N TYR A 697 17.56 1.81 20.83
CA TYR A 697 17.19 3.22 20.57
C TYR A 697 17.86 4.21 21.51
N ALA A 698 18.03 3.84 22.78
CA ALA A 698 18.73 4.68 23.76
C ALA A 698 20.20 4.91 23.37
N ALA A 699 20.87 3.89 22.84
CA ALA A 699 22.28 3.96 22.44
C ALA A 699 22.51 4.54 21.02
N ALA A 700 21.45 4.71 20.24
CA ALA A 700 21.57 5.13 18.84
C ALA A 700 22.15 6.55 18.67
N GLY A 701 21.78 7.49 19.54
CA GLY A 701 22.30 8.85 19.54
C GLY A 701 23.80 8.89 19.84
N ASP A 702 24.25 8.11 20.80
CA ASP A 702 25.66 8.00 21.18
C ASP A 702 26.50 7.34 20.09
N PHE A 703 25.94 6.35 19.37
CA PHE A 703 26.58 5.72 18.21
C PHE A 703 26.96 6.74 17.15
N ILE A 704 26.01 7.59 16.72
CA ILE A 704 26.29 8.62 15.71
C ILE A 704 27.22 9.70 16.28
N ALA A 705 27.00 10.16 17.52
CA ALA A 705 27.83 11.17 18.16
C ALA A 705 29.30 10.71 18.36
N ALA A 706 29.53 9.40 18.46
CA ALA A 706 30.88 8.83 18.53
C ALA A 706 31.63 8.91 17.20
N GLY A 707 30.98 9.19 16.08
CA GLY A 707 31.60 9.37 14.76
C GLY A 707 32.26 8.10 14.20
N LYS A 708 31.75 6.92 14.55
CA LYS A 708 32.32 5.63 14.08
C LYS A 708 31.76 5.24 12.72
N TYR A 709 31.94 6.10 11.75
CA TYR A 709 31.57 5.91 10.34
C TYR A 709 32.55 6.66 9.44
N THR A 710 32.66 6.25 8.20
CA THR A 710 33.62 6.77 7.23
C THR A 710 33.04 7.97 6.46
N GLU A 711 33.87 8.69 5.72
CA GLU A 711 33.41 9.71 4.76
C GLU A 711 32.57 9.08 3.64
N GLU A 712 32.84 7.82 3.28
CA GLU A 712 32.07 7.09 2.28
C GLU A 712 30.65 6.81 2.79
N ASP A 713 30.48 6.41 4.04
CA ASP A 713 29.16 6.27 4.68
C ASP A 713 28.34 7.57 4.65
N ILE A 714 29.02 8.70 4.87
CA ILE A 714 28.39 10.05 4.78
C ILE A 714 27.95 10.31 3.35
N HIS A 715 28.81 10.07 2.37
CA HIS A 715 28.47 10.26 0.94
C HIS A 715 27.27 9.41 0.55
N GLU A 716 27.26 8.14 0.90
CA GLU A 716 26.11 7.27 0.63
C GLU A 716 24.81 7.75 1.30
N ALA A 717 24.90 8.19 2.56
CA ALA A 717 23.75 8.72 3.27
C ALA A 717 23.23 10.03 2.63
N ILE A 718 24.13 10.91 2.17
CA ILE A 718 23.75 12.12 1.40
C ILE A 718 23.07 11.71 0.09
N LEU A 719 23.63 10.75 -0.66
CA LEU A 719 23.02 10.23 -1.89
C LEU A 719 21.61 9.67 -1.65
N GLN A 720 21.41 8.92 -0.55
CA GLN A 720 20.09 8.40 -0.18
C GLN A 720 19.10 9.54 0.10
N VAL A 721 19.47 10.60 0.83
CA VAL A 721 18.62 11.76 1.07
C VAL A 721 18.34 12.52 -0.24
N CYS A 722 19.33 12.72 -1.09
CA CYS A 722 19.17 13.34 -2.42
C CYS A 722 18.19 12.54 -3.28
N SER A 723 18.30 11.21 -3.29
CA SER A 723 17.41 10.34 -4.04
C SER A 723 15.94 10.47 -3.61
N GLU A 724 15.67 10.78 -2.35
CA GLU A 724 14.31 11.06 -1.85
C GLU A 724 13.80 12.46 -2.26
N ILE A 725 14.69 13.45 -2.25
CA ILE A 725 14.38 14.85 -2.62
C ILE A 725 14.16 14.98 -4.12
N ASP A 726 15.00 14.34 -4.91
CA ASP A 726 15.08 14.46 -6.38
C ASP A 726 14.34 13.34 -7.10
N ARG A 727 13.68 12.44 -6.37
CA ARG A 727 12.92 11.35 -6.96
C ARG A 727 11.99 11.87 -8.05
N PRO A 728 12.14 11.41 -9.30
CA PRO A 728 11.26 11.84 -10.38
C PRO A 728 9.81 11.48 -10.07
N ASP A 729 8.95 12.47 -10.05
CA ASP A 729 7.51 12.26 -9.96
C ASP A 729 6.89 12.36 -11.37
N PRO A 730 5.89 11.53 -11.70
CA PRO A 730 5.06 11.76 -12.88
C PRO A 730 4.42 13.16 -12.86
N PRO A 731 4.11 13.75 -14.02
CA PRO A 731 3.66 15.15 -14.11
C PRO A 731 2.49 15.52 -13.18
N GLY A 732 1.46 14.68 -13.12
CA GLY A 732 0.30 14.89 -12.23
C GLY A 732 0.67 14.90 -10.75
N PRO A 733 1.30 13.86 -10.21
CA PRO A 733 1.81 13.82 -8.84
C PRO A 733 2.79 14.95 -8.50
N ALA A 734 3.69 15.34 -9.42
CA ALA A 734 4.64 16.43 -9.23
C ALA A 734 3.93 17.78 -8.97
N ALA A 735 2.94 18.08 -9.81
CA ALA A 735 2.13 19.29 -9.68
C ALA A 735 1.28 19.26 -8.39
N ARG A 736 0.70 18.12 -8.04
CA ARG A 736 -0.05 17.97 -6.77
C ARG A 736 0.85 18.21 -5.55
N LYS A 737 2.08 17.68 -5.55
CA LYS A 737 3.06 17.97 -4.49
C LYS A 737 3.39 19.45 -4.41
N ALA A 738 3.58 20.12 -5.55
CA ALA A 738 3.84 21.56 -5.61
C ALA A 738 2.66 22.37 -5.05
N PHE A 739 1.43 21.98 -5.35
CA PHE A 739 0.22 22.59 -4.79
C PHE A 739 0.19 22.48 -3.26
N TYR A 740 0.40 21.28 -2.70
CA TYR A 740 0.42 21.13 -1.24
C TYR A 740 1.57 21.86 -0.55
N ARG A 741 2.77 21.93 -1.15
CA ARG A 741 3.88 22.75 -0.67
C ARG A 741 3.48 24.21 -0.58
N LYS A 742 2.79 24.71 -1.59
CA LYS A 742 2.28 26.10 -1.60
C LYS A 742 1.29 26.35 -0.47
N LEU A 743 0.36 25.42 -0.19
CA LEU A 743 -0.60 25.55 0.90
C LEU A 743 0.06 25.63 2.28
N VAL A 744 1.15 24.90 2.51
CA VAL A 744 1.89 24.93 3.78
C VAL A 744 2.97 26.02 3.84
N GLY A 745 3.14 26.81 2.78
CA GLY A 745 4.16 27.87 2.73
C GLY A 745 5.59 27.34 2.57
N LEU A 746 5.79 26.15 2.02
CA LEU A 746 7.13 25.61 1.72
C LEU A 746 7.59 26.05 0.32
N GLU A 747 8.33 27.15 0.29
CA GLU A 747 8.86 27.73 -0.93
C GLU A 747 10.03 26.94 -1.53
N ASP A 748 10.22 27.05 -2.84
CA ASP A 748 11.31 26.36 -3.54
C ASP A 748 12.70 26.86 -3.12
N GLU A 749 12.83 28.11 -2.69
CA GLU A 749 14.03 28.70 -2.14
C GLU A 749 14.47 28.00 -0.85
N VAL A 750 13.53 27.68 0.03
CA VAL A 750 13.81 26.94 1.27
C VAL A 750 14.26 25.51 0.96
N ARG A 751 13.63 24.86 -0.01
CA ARG A 751 14.05 23.54 -0.50
C ARG A 751 15.45 23.55 -1.11
N GLN A 752 15.73 24.59 -1.90
CA GLN A 752 17.06 24.79 -2.52
C GLN A 752 18.16 25.01 -1.47
N GLN A 753 17.88 25.79 -0.44
CA GLN A 753 18.82 26.01 0.67
C GLN A 753 19.10 24.71 1.44
N PHE A 754 18.07 23.92 1.71
CA PHE A 754 18.23 22.60 2.35
C PHE A 754 19.15 21.70 1.51
N LYS A 755 18.90 21.61 0.21
CA LYS A 755 19.71 20.77 -0.70
C LYS A 755 21.17 21.25 -0.78
N GLN A 756 21.40 22.55 -0.87
CA GLN A 756 22.76 23.12 -0.88
C GLN A 756 23.53 22.78 0.39
N ARG A 757 22.89 22.90 1.57
CA ARG A 757 23.47 22.51 2.84
C ARG A 757 23.72 21.03 2.93
N LEU A 758 22.80 20.20 2.42
CA LEU A 758 22.96 18.75 2.36
C LEU A 758 24.17 18.31 1.56
N LEU A 759 24.38 18.89 0.37
CA LEU A 759 25.54 18.57 -0.49
C LEU A 759 26.88 19.08 0.06
N ALA A 760 26.86 20.03 0.99
CA ALA A 760 28.05 20.59 1.64
C ALA A 760 28.33 19.99 3.03
N LEU A 761 27.55 18.97 3.46
CA LEU A 761 27.64 18.38 4.79
C LEU A 761 28.95 17.61 4.97
N THR A 762 29.52 17.75 6.17
CA THR A 762 30.71 17.00 6.63
C THR A 762 30.32 15.99 7.72
N SER A 763 31.19 15.02 7.99
CA SER A 763 30.99 14.07 9.08
C SER A 763 30.92 14.76 10.45
N GLU A 764 31.66 15.85 10.61
CA GLU A 764 31.62 16.69 11.84
C GLU A 764 30.24 17.32 12.07
N ASP A 765 29.61 17.89 11.03
CA ASP A 765 28.27 18.49 11.13
C ASP A 765 27.24 17.45 11.60
N VAL A 766 27.32 16.23 11.07
CA VAL A 766 26.43 15.12 11.46
C VAL A 766 26.67 14.71 12.92
N ARG A 767 27.94 14.59 13.32
CA ARG A 767 28.34 14.24 14.69
C ARG A 767 27.83 15.28 15.71
N GLU A 768 28.05 16.57 15.44
CA GLU A 768 27.60 17.65 16.29
C GLU A 768 26.09 17.73 16.40
N ALA A 769 25.37 17.58 15.28
CA ALA A 769 23.91 17.58 15.27
C ALA A 769 23.37 16.39 16.07
N ALA A 770 23.96 15.19 15.91
CA ALA A 770 23.57 14.02 16.70
C ALA A 770 23.78 14.24 18.20
N GLY A 771 24.92 14.81 18.60
CA GLY A 771 25.20 15.16 20.00
C GLY A 771 24.18 16.16 20.58
N ARG A 772 23.77 17.16 19.80
CA ARG A 772 22.78 18.17 20.23
C ARG A 772 21.35 17.64 20.33
N TYR A 773 20.94 16.76 19.41
CA TYR A 773 19.52 16.43 19.22
C TYR A 773 19.17 14.98 19.51
N LEU A 774 20.09 14.03 19.41
CA LEU A 774 19.80 12.60 19.53
C LEU A 774 20.42 11.95 20.79
N ALA A 775 21.59 12.43 21.25
CA ALA A 775 22.21 11.97 22.50
C ALA A 775 21.54 12.67 23.72
N ARG A 776 20.27 12.35 23.96
CA ARG A 776 19.42 12.95 24.98
C ARG A 776 18.90 11.94 25.98
N PRO A 777 18.59 12.38 27.24
CA PRO A 777 17.95 11.52 28.22
C PRO A 777 16.63 10.94 27.74
N GLU A 778 16.34 9.70 28.12
CA GLU A 778 15.11 9.00 27.75
C GLU A 778 13.81 9.70 28.18
N ASN A 779 13.84 10.46 29.26
CA ASN A 779 12.68 11.21 29.76
C ASN A 779 12.23 12.37 28.85
N GLN A 780 12.99 12.70 27.82
CA GLN A 780 12.60 13.66 26.78
C GLN A 780 11.98 13.00 25.55
N ALA A 781 11.88 11.67 25.53
CA ALA A 781 11.33 10.91 24.44
C ALA A 781 9.91 10.41 24.75
N ALA A 782 9.05 10.43 23.76
CA ALA A 782 7.82 9.66 23.81
C ALA A 782 8.08 8.21 23.33
N THR A 783 7.43 7.26 23.99
CA THR A 783 7.55 5.84 23.68
C THR A 783 6.16 5.23 23.53
N ALA A 784 5.91 4.53 22.42
CA ALA A 784 4.68 3.75 22.24
C ALA A 784 5.02 2.38 21.65
N VAL A 785 4.34 1.36 22.16
CA VAL A 785 4.54 -0.03 21.76
C VAL A 785 3.18 -0.66 21.46
N ILE A 786 3.02 -1.28 20.29
CA ILE A 786 1.88 -2.13 19.98
C ILE A 786 2.35 -3.59 20.03
N SER A 787 1.69 -4.43 20.85
CA SER A 787 2.07 -5.84 21.02
C SER A 787 0.94 -6.67 21.64
N SER A 788 1.20 -7.94 21.95
CA SER A 788 0.29 -8.73 22.78
C SER A 788 0.36 -8.25 24.24
N ARG A 789 -0.73 -8.44 24.98
CA ARG A 789 -0.81 -8.08 26.39
C ARG A 789 0.29 -8.77 27.21
N ALA A 790 0.50 -10.07 26.96
CA ALA A 790 1.52 -10.85 27.67
C ALA A 790 2.95 -10.32 27.43
N MET A 791 3.28 -9.91 26.20
CA MET A 791 4.61 -9.33 25.89
C MET A 791 4.80 -7.97 26.57
N LEU A 792 3.77 -7.13 26.60
CA LEU A 792 3.83 -5.81 27.28
C LEU A 792 3.96 -5.96 28.80
N GLU A 793 3.20 -6.86 29.42
CA GLU A 793 3.30 -7.14 30.86
C GLU A 793 4.70 -7.69 31.22
N LYS A 794 5.25 -8.59 30.39
CA LYS A 794 6.62 -9.09 30.55
C LYS A 794 7.66 -7.96 30.40
N ALA A 795 7.51 -7.10 29.40
CA ALA A 795 8.39 -5.96 29.21
C ALA A 795 8.37 -5.02 30.42
N ASN A 796 7.19 -4.74 30.98
CA ASN A 796 7.03 -3.88 32.15
C ASN A 796 7.71 -4.43 33.42
N GLN A 797 7.82 -5.76 33.54
CA GLN A 797 8.59 -6.37 34.67
C GLN A 797 10.08 -5.99 34.59
N ASN A 798 10.63 -5.77 33.42
CA ASN A 798 12.02 -5.46 33.16
C ASN A 798 12.32 -3.96 33.01
N LEU A 799 11.31 -3.14 32.70
CA LEU A 799 11.47 -1.69 32.51
C LEU A 799 11.58 -0.86 33.80
N GLY A 800 11.44 -1.52 34.97
CA GLY A 800 11.71 -0.95 36.30
C GLY A 800 10.86 0.29 36.62
N GLU A 801 11.53 1.41 36.89
CA GLU A 801 10.87 2.66 37.33
C GLU A 801 10.08 3.38 36.24
N ALA A 802 10.19 2.97 34.96
CA ALA A 802 9.54 3.61 33.83
C ALA A 802 8.70 2.60 32.98
N PRO A 803 7.66 2.00 33.57
CA PRO A 803 6.79 1.06 32.84
C PRO A 803 5.97 1.78 31.75
N LEU A 804 5.46 0.99 30.81
CA LEU A 804 4.49 1.43 29.83
C LEU A 804 3.09 1.41 30.46
N GLU A 805 2.31 2.46 30.28
CA GLU A 805 0.88 2.48 30.60
C GLU A 805 0.13 1.62 29.58
N LEU A 806 -0.63 0.60 30.05
CA LEU A 806 -1.24 -0.39 29.17
C LEU A 806 -2.67 -0.02 28.76
N HIS A 807 -2.94 -0.02 27.48
CA HIS A 807 -4.24 0.28 26.89
C HIS A 807 -4.67 -0.82 25.90
N PRO A 808 -5.97 -1.13 25.77
CA PRO A 808 -6.48 -2.00 24.70
C PRO A 808 -6.66 -1.21 23.38
N ILE A 809 -6.43 -1.88 22.26
CA ILE A 809 -6.80 -1.39 20.92
C ILE A 809 -8.22 -1.81 20.55
#